data_7c6bc183c1aafbb06cb55acb1ddea2ca
#
_entry.id   7c6bc183c1aafbb06cb55acb1ddea2ca
#
_cell.length_a   1.000
_cell.length_b   1.000
_cell.length_c   1.000
_cell.angle_alpha   90.00
_cell.angle_beta   90.00
_cell.angle_gamma   90.00
#
_symmetry.space_group_name_H-M   'P 1'
#
loop_
_entity.id
_entity.type
_entity.pdbx_description
1 polymer ?
#
loop_
_entity_poly.entity_id
_entity_poly.type
_entity_poly.pdbx_seq_one_letter_code
_entity_poly.pdbx_strand_id
1 'polypeptide(L)'
;MPQLTRTARLFGAVAPKSVLLYTYLYRYVRAVTPCARPFLPPSSPRIPTYMAQRLFLLDAYALIYRAYYAFIKAPRFDSKGRNTSAVFGFVLMLEDLLSKERPDEIAVVFDPDGGTFRHREYPAYKAQREETPEGIRIAVPLIRQLLAAYRIPAVEVPDFEADDVIGTLSVLASGAGREVLMVTPDKDYGQLVTDQVRMYRPMQGGGYETWGKREITEKFGLSSPSQVIDYLALLGDKVDNIPGCKGIGEKGAQKLLSEYGTVENLLAHASEIKGATGKKLLEGADDIRLSYYLATIRRDVPITYTAGDYARCEKDEEAVRTLFEELEFRTLLTRVLGSAPAPKQAALPPDDLFAGLEESEEEAVPAPTTIPELRIEVLTPSTLPQFIERAAQASVLTFDTETTGADALTAELVAITFALDDSLTYYLDVPADRTEATALLADLRPIFSSETSLKVGQNLKYDLHILLSYGIETAGKHFDTMIAHYLLYPDMRHGLDELAEKFLGYKMMSFEEMLAPQTPKQFDLRQVEPARLQFYAAEDTHITFLLYRYFAERLQQAGLTDLFERVEMPLMQVLLGMEREGVRLDKACLSHQAEELQTQLTHLEEEVCTLIGHPININSSKQVGEVLFEELRLVEKAKKTKTGGYTTSEEVLEKIRDKHPVVGKILDYRGVKKLLSTYVEALPSLVYPDGKIHSSFNQTIAATGRLSSSNPNIQNIPIRTPEGRAIRAAFVPDEGATFLSADYSQIELRLMAHFSEDAALIEAFRSGQDVHQATAAKIYGLPLEEVDSDMRRRAKTANFGIIYGISAFGLSERLSIPRKEAKELIDGYFASYPGVASYMERVVAEAKQRGYVTTLLERRRSLPDINSANAVVRGYAERNAINAPLQGSAADLIKLAMIRLDAAIRERGLKSRMILQVHDELNFNVPMDELAEMTDLVRTTMESVFPDLRVPLEVSIGHGTNWLEAH
;
A
#
# COMPACT_ATOMS: atom_id res chain seq x y z
N MET A 1 15.61 -37.66 -55.47
CA MET A 1 16.20 -38.35 -54.37
C MET A 1 16.41 -39.80 -54.80
N PRO A 2 17.50 -40.17 -55.34
CA PRO A 2 18.54 -40.98 -54.73
C PRO A 2 19.87 -40.71 -55.41
N GLN A 3 20.82 -40.05 -54.81
CA GLN A 3 22.21 -39.92 -55.35
C GLN A 3 23.20 -39.35 -54.29
N LEU A 4 22.99 -39.64 -52.99
CA LEU A 4 23.95 -39.20 -51.92
C LEU A 4 24.36 -40.33 -50.98
N THR A 5 24.33 -41.61 -51.44
CA THR A 5 24.71 -42.74 -50.63
C THR A 5 25.86 -43.56 -51.16
N ARG A 6 26.82 -42.94 -51.93
CA ARG A 6 27.95 -43.71 -52.48
C ARG A 6 29.36 -43.10 -52.32
N THR A 7 29.54 -42.19 -51.40
CA THR A 7 30.88 -41.62 -51.18
C THR A 7 31.34 -41.65 -49.68
N ALA A 8 30.72 -42.50 -48.86
CA ALA A 8 31.04 -42.60 -47.45
C ALA A 8 31.78 -43.93 -47.08
N ARG A 9 32.59 -44.45 -47.92
CA ARG A 9 33.43 -45.67 -47.68
C ARG A 9 34.86 -45.51 -48.11
N LEU A 10 35.50 -44.39 -47.84
CA LEU A 10 36.97 -44.25 -47.95
C LEU A 10 37.45 -42.99 -47.22
N PHE A 11 37.34 -42.99 -45.94
CA PHE A 11 38.24 -42.26 -45.01
C PHE A 11 37.77 -42.58 -43.60
N GLY A 12 38.43 -43.54 -43.00
CA GLY A 12 38.36 -43.75 -41.57
C GLY A 12 39.12 -42.63 -40.85
N ALA A 13 38.60 -42.31 -39.71
CA ALA A 13 39.16 -41.55 -38.66
C ALA A 13 38.63 -40.10 -38.43
N VAL A 14 38.10 -39.92 -37.25
CA VAL A 14 37.99 -38.68 -36.44
C VAL A 14 37.05 -37.59 -37.01
N ALA A 15 35.78 -37.72 -36.67
CA ALA A 15 34.87 -36.59 -36.70
C ALA A 15 35.06 -35.74 -35.43
N PRO A 16 35.27 -34.44 -35.54
CA PRO A 16 35.35 -33.56 -34.35
C PRO A 16 34.01 -33.40 -33.65
N LYS A 17 34.04 -33.33 -32.33
CA LYS A 17 32.86 -33.18 -31.43
C LYS A 17 31.96 -31.96 -31.76
N SER A 18 32.37 -31.05 -32.60
CA SER A 18 31.67 -29.83 -32.98
C SER A 18 30.45 -30.03 -33.89
N VAL A 19 30.33 -31.13 -34.64
CA VAL A 19 29.21 -31.37 -35.54
C VAL A 19 27.98 -31.93 -34.80
N LEU A 20 28.17 -32.60 -33.68
CA LEU A 20 27.06 -33.08 -32.86
C LEU A 20 26.38 -31.96 -32.06
N LEU A 21 27.13 -30.90 -31.73
CA LEU A 21 26.59 -29.74 -31.00
C LEU A 21 25.64 -28.89 -31.89
N TYR A 22 25.96 -28.77 -33.16
CA TYR A 22 25.14 -28.03 -34.13
C TYR A 22 23.80 -28.72 -34.43
N THR A 23 23.73 -30.02 -34.38
CA THR A 23 22.49 -30.78 -34.62
C THR A 23 21.57 -30.77 -33.38
N TYR A 24 22.13 -30.61 -32.20
CA TYR A 24 21.37 -30.51 -30.95
C TYR A 24 20.77 -29.10 -30.76
N LEU A 25 21.53 -28.05 -31.07
CA LEU A 25 21.07 -26.64 -31.04
C LEU A 25 19.96 -26.39 -32.09
N TYR A 26 20.05 -26.98 -33.27
CA TYR A 26 19.01 -26.82 -34.32
C TYR A 26 17.68 -27.53 -33.96
N ARG A 27 17.70 -28.57 -33.14
CA ARG A 27 16.51 -29.25 -32.67
C ARG A 27 15.83 -28.50 -31.50
N TYR A 28 16.58 -27.77 -30.69
CA TYR A 28 16.02 -27.04 -29.54
C TYR A 28 15.32 -25.74 -29.97
N VAL A 29 15.83 -25.04 -30.95
CA VAL A 29 15.23 -23.80 -31.50
C VAL A 29 13.98 -24.11 -32.36
N ARG A 30 13.81 -25.32 -32.88
CA ARG A 30 12.65 -25.70 -33.70
C ARG A 30 11.44 -26.23 -32.92
N ALA A 31 11.59 -26.50 -31.66
CA ALA A 31 10.50 -27.09 -30.84
C ALA A 31 9.49 -26.07 -30.29
N VAL A 32 9.68 -24.76 -30.53
CA VAL A 32 8.83 -23.70 -29.95
C VAL A 32 8.35 -22.69 -31.02
N THR A 33 8.08 -23.11 -32.24
CA THR A 33 7.37 -22.23 -33.19
C THR A 33 6.25 -22.97 -33.91
N PRO A 34 4.99 -22.73 -33.57
CA PRO A 34 3.90 -22.80 -34.49
C PRO A 34 3.09 -21.51 -34.52
N CYS A 35 3.42 -20.57 -35.35
CA CYS A 35 2.47 -19.57 -35.84
C CYS A 35 2.86 -19.11 -37.27
N ALA A 36 2.63 -19.98 -38.24
CA ALA A 36 2.60 -19.56 -39.64
C ALA A 36 1.14 -19.31 -40.02
N ARG A 37 0.76 -18.05 -40.21
CA ARG A 37 -0.51 -17.68 -40.89
C ARG A 37 -0.36 -17.84 -42.39
N PRO A 38 -1.40 -18.30 -43.10
CA PRO A 38 -1.39 -18.32 -44.59
C PRO A 38 -1.49 -16.89 -45.14
N PHE A 39 -0.62 -16.56 -46.08
CA PHE A 39 -0.63 -15.32 -46.85
C PHE A 39 -1.91 -15.17 -47.65
N LEU A 40 -2.64 -14.07 -47.47
CA LEU A 40 -3.63 -13.53 -48.41
C LEU A 40 -3.01 -12.33 -49.16
N PRO A 41 -3.23 -12.16 -50.46
CA PRO A 41 -2.59 -11.12 -51.25
C PRO A 41 -3.17 -9.73 -50.96
N PRO A 42 -2.38 -8.64 -51.16
CA PRO A 42 -2.76 -7.30 -50.73
C PRO A 42 -3.67 -6.58 -51.71
N SER A 43 -4.71 -5.93 -51.20
CA SER A 43 -5.49 -4.92 -51.91
C SER A 43 -4.97 -3.53 -51.59
N SER A 44 -4.44 -2.83 -52.60
CA SER A 44 -4.20 -1.38 -52.79
C SER A 44 -3.60 -0.49 -51.65
N PRO A 45 -2.75 0.50 -51.95
CA PRO A 45 -1.84 1.16 -51.04
C PRO A 45 -2.50 2.36 -50.34
N ARG A 46 -2.63 2.26 -49.02
CA ARG A 46 -2.66 3.42 -48.13
C ARG A 46 -1.29 3.54 -47.50
N ILE A 47 -0.66 4.69 -47.56
CA ILE A 47 0.64 5.00 -46.96
C ILE A 47 0.41 4.96 -45.41
N PRO A 48 0.98 4.00 -44.68
CA PRO A 48 0.98 4.06 -43.23
C PRO A 48 2.24 4.78 -42.77
N THR A 49 2.07 5.71 -41.83
CA THR A 49 3.16 6.16 -40.96
C THR A 49 3.67 4.91 -40.22
N TYR A 50 4.86 4.42 -40.58
CA TYR A 50 5.50 3.28 -39.93
C TYR A 50 5.86 3.68 -38.49
N MET A 51 5.07 3.28 -37.49
CA MET A 51 5.59 3.17 -36.14
C MET A 51 6.55 1.97 -36.13
N ALA A 52 7.77 2.16 -35.62
CA ALA A 52 8.73 1.09 -35.45
C ALA A 52 8.15 0.00 -34.55
N GLN A 53 8.20 -1.27 -34.95
CA GLN A 53 7.76 -2.39 -34.11
C GLN A 53 8.65 -2.50 -32.88
N ARG A 54 8.03 -2.74 -31.70
CA ARG A 54 8.70 -2.73 -30.41
C ARG A 54 9.00 -4.15 -29.92
N LEU A 55 10.28 -4.40 -29.56
CA LEU A 55 10.74 -5.63 -28.93
C LEU A 55 11.03 -5.37 -27.44
N PHE A 56 10.39 -6.13 -26.55
CA PHE A 56 10.64 -6.12 -25.11
C PHE A 56 11.50 -7.32 -24.72
N LEU A 57 12.67 -7.07 -24.12
CA LEU A 57 13.59 -8.08 -23.59
C LEU A 57 13.62 -8.01 -22.07
N LEU A 58 13.10 -9.04 -21.43
CA LEU A 58 12.95 -9.10 -19.98
C LEU A 58 14.11 -9.88 -19.35
N ASP A 59 14.79 -9.29 -18.38
CA ASP A 59 15.79 -9.94 -17.55
C ASP A 59 15.09 -10.80 -16.47
N ALA A 60 15.11 -12.12 -16.64
CA ALA A 60 14.33 -13.05 -15.82
C ALA A 60 14.68 -12.96 -14.35
N TYR A 61 15.96 -13.17 -14.01
CA TYR A 61 16.36 -13.22 -12.60
C TYR A 61 16.20 -11.88 -11.89
N ALA A 62 16.55 -10.76 -12.52
CA ALA A 62 16.35 -9.43 -11.93
C ALA A 62 14.87 -9.18 -11.57
N LEU A 63 13.94 -9.63 -12.42
CA LEU A 63 12.51 -9.50 -12.21
C LEU A 63 11.96 -10.53 -11.21
N ILE A 64 12.43 -11.77 -11.21
CA ILE A 64 12.05 -12.83 -10.27
C ILE A 64 12.49 -12.46 -8.83
N TYR A 65 13.74 -12.00 -8.67
CA TYR A 65 14.21 -11.51 -7.38
C TYR A 65 13.37 -10.34 -6.87
N ARG A 66 13.06 -9.40 -7.75
CA ARG A 66 12.19 -8.27 -7.41
C ARG A 66 10.80 -8.73 -6.96
N ALA A 67 10.18 -9.65 -7.70
CA ALA A 67 8.88 -10.24 -7.37
C ALA A 67 8.92 -10.96 -6.02
N TYR A 68 9.93 -11.81 -5.78
CA TYR A 68 10.12 -12.52 -4.51
C TYR A 68 10.21 -11.57 -3.32
N TYR A 69 11.05 -10.54 -3.45
CA TYR A 69 11.26 -9.59 -2.35
C TYR A 69 10.09 -8.62 -2.13
N ALA A 70 9.23 -8.40 -3.10
CA ALA A 70 8.01 -7.63 -2.90
C ALA A 70 7.08 -8.27 -1.86
N PHE A 71 7.09 -9.61 -1.78
CA PHE A 71 6.27 -10.39 -0.85
C PHE A 71 7.03 -10.91 0.37
N ILE A 72 8.26 -10.48 0.64
CA ILE A 72 9.07 -11.03 1.73
C ILE A 72 8.47 -10.84 3.12
N LYS A 73 7.65 -9.79 3.31
CA LYS A 73 6.96 -9.51 4.58
C LYS A 73 5.65 -10.31 4.74
N ALA A 74 5.04 -10.72 3.64
CA ALA A 74 3.80 -11.48 3.58
C ALA A 74 3.91 -12.52 2.44
N PRO A 75 4.71 -13.58 2.64
CA PRO A 75 4.96 -14.58 1.59
C PRO A 75 3.71 -15.41 1.34
N ARG A 76 3.48 -15.75 0.07
CA ARG A 76 2.37 -16.60 -0.37
C ARG A 76 2.84 -18.04 -0.48
N PHE A 77 2.03 -18.94 0.03
CA PHE A 77 2.27 -20.38 -0.07
C PHE A 77 1.03 -21.05 -0.67
N ASP A 78 1.22 -22.10 -1.47
CA ASP A 78 0.13 -22.98 -1.87
C ASP A 78 -0.14 -24.03 -0.79
N SER A 79 -1.20 -24.84 -0.96
CA SER A 79 -1.58 -25.92 -0.02
C SER A 79 -0.50 -27.01 0.12
N LYS A 80 0.42 -27.11 -0.85
CA LYS A 80 1.58 -28.03 -0.81
C LYS A 80 2.78 -27.43 -0.04
N GLY A 81 2.64 -26.21 0.50
CA GLY A 81 3.69 -25.53 1.25
C GLY A 81 4.78 -24.90 0.38
N ARG A 82 4.61 -24.82 -0.95
CA ARG A 82 5.56 -24.17 -1.86
C ARG A 82 5.41 -22.65 -1.77
N ASN A 83 6.51 -21.92 -1.66
CA ASN A 83 6.47 -20.46 -1.73
C ASN A 83 6.22 -19.99 -3.17
N THR A 84 5.02 -19.53 -3.45
CA THR A 84 4.56 -19.06 -4.77
C THR A 84 4.68 -17.56 -4.97
N SER A 85 5.22 -16.81 -4.00
CA SER A 85 5.32 -15.34 -4.01
C SER A 85 6.00 -14.78 -5.25
N ALA A 86 7.13 -15.37 -5.66
CA ALA A 86 7.88 -14.92 -6.82
C ALA A 86 7.12 -15.15 -8.14
N VAL A 87 6.43 -16.30 -8.26
CA VAL A 87 5.61 -16.60 -9.43
C VAL A 87 4.43 -15.63 -9.51
N PHE A 88 3.73 -15.43 -8.40
CA PHE A 88 2.59 -14.51 -8.32
C PHE A 88 2.99 -13.08 -8.71
N GLY A 89 4.07 -12.55 -8.11
CA GLY A 89 4.55 -11.20 -8.43
C GLY A 89 5.07 -11.07 -9.87
N PHE A 90 5.65 -12.13 -10.43
CA PHE A 90 6.09 -12.15 -11.82
C PHE A 90 4.90 -12.11 -12.79
N VAL A 91 3.82 -12.86 -12.50
CA VAL A 91 2.57 -12.82 -13.31
C VAL A 91 1.97 -11.42 -13.28
N LEU A 92 1.84 -10.79 -12.11
CA LEU A 92 1.30 -9.44 -11.99
C LEU A 92 2.07 -8.44 -12.86
N MET A 93 3.40 -8.49 -12.81
CA MET A 93 4.26 -7.61 -13.57
C MET A 93 4.18 -7.90 -15.08
N LEU A 94 4.13 -9.17 -15.47
CA LEU A 94 4.01 -9.58 -16.88
C LEU A 94 2.68 -9.13 -17.47
N GLU A 95 1.56 -9.35 -16.80
CA GLU A 95 0.23 -8.93 -17.24
C GLU A 95 0.13 -7.40 -17.32
N ASP A 96 0.68 -6.67 -16.34
CA ASP A 96 0.73 -5.21 -16.38
C ASP A 96 1.50 -4.71 -17.62
N LEU A 97 2.66 -5.27 -17.89
CA LEU A 97 3.45 -4.95 -19.09
C LEU A 97 2.71 -5.29 -20.39
N LEU A 98 2.11 -6.48 -20.47
CA LEU A 98 1.39 -6.94 -21.66
C LEU A 98 0.14 -6.09 -21.95
N SER A 99 -0.55 -5.64 -20.91
CA SER A 99 -1.77 -4.83 -21.04
C SER A 99 -1.46 -3.38 -21.41
N LYS A 100 -0.48 -2.75 -20.74
CA LYS A 100 -0.12 -1.34 -20.94
C LYS A 100 0.68 -1.11 -22.22
N GLU A 101 1.72 -1.91 -22.41
CA GLU A 101 2.68 -1.67 -23.51
C GLU A 101 2.33 -2.37 -24.82
N ARG A 102 1.55 -3.44 -24.75
CA ARG A 102 1.14 -4.21 -25.94
C ARG A 102 2.30 -4.47 -26.90
N PRO A 103 3.40 -5.14 -26.44
CA PRO A 103 4.59 -5.35 -27.27
C PRO A 103 4.27 -6.11 -28.56
N ASP A 104 4.91 -5.74 -29.67
CA ASP A 104 4.84 -6.51 -30.91
C ASP A 104 5.65 -7.81 -30.81
N GLU A 105 6.80 -7.73 -30.15
CA GLU A 105 7.73 -8.83 -29.91
C GLU A 105 8.15 -8.82 -28.43
N ILE A 106 8.31 -10.00 -27.82
CA ILE A 106 8.68 -10.14 -26.40
C ILE A 106 9.47 -11.43 -26.16
N ALA A 107 10.50 -11.37 -25.32
CA ALA A 107 11.23 -12.53 -24.83
C ALA A 107 11.67 -12.33 -23.37
N VAL A 108 11.78 -13.43 -22.62
CA VAL A 108 12.34 -13.46 -21.26
C VAL A 108 13.64 -14.22 -21.31
N VAL A 109 14.71 -13.58 -20.85
CA VAL A 109 16.08 -14.09 -20.94
C VAL A 109 16.56 -14.54 -19.56
N PHE A 110 17.05 -15.77 -19.48
CA PHE A 110 17.54 -16.41 -18.25
C PHE A 110 19.05 -16.55 -18.27
N ASP A 111 19.67 -16.43 -17.09
CA ASP A 111 21.05 -16.90 -16.88
C ASP A 111 21.08 -18.42 -16.99
N PRO A 112 22.17 -19.01 -17.51
CA PRO A 112 22.32 -20.46 -17.60
C PRO A 112 22.62 -21.08 -16.22
N ASP A 113 22.23 -22.33 -16.07
CA ASP A 113 22.65 -23.12 -14.93
C ASP A 113 24.16 -23.38 -15.00
N GLY A 114 24.89 -22.99 -13.95
CA GLY A 114 26.33 -23.17 -13.85
C GLY A 114 27.15 -21.89 -14.09
N GLY A 115 28.46 -22.03 -14.16
CA GLY A 115 29.36 -20.90 -14.34
C GLY A 115 29.45 -20.43 -15.80
N THR A 116 29.66 -19.14 -16.01
CA THR A 116 29.84 -18.50 -17.31
C THR A 116 31.32 -18.28 -17.63
N PHE A 117 31.65 -17.71 -18.81
CA PHE A 117 33.03 -17.37 -19.18
C PHE A 117 33.68 -16.44 -18.12
N ARG A 118 32.91 -15.54 -17.47
CA ARG A 118 33.44 -14.65 -16.42
C ARG A 118 33.93 -15.42 -15.21
N HIS A 119 33.22 -16.48 -14.81
CA HIS A 119 33.64 -17.36 -13.69
C HIS A 119 34.93 -18.14 -14.01
N ARG A 120 35.14 -18.53 -15.27
CA ARG A 120 36.36 -19.21 -15.70
C ARG A 120 37.58 -18.26 -15.70
N GLU A 121 37.37 -17.06 -16.17
CA GLU A 121 38.42 -16.04 -16.28
C GLU A 121 38.75 -15.41 -14.91
N TYR A 122 37.75 -15.23 -14.07
CA TYR A 122 37.91 -14.69 -12.72
C TYR A 122 37.09 -15.52 -11.69
N PRO A 123 37.69 -16.54 -11.08
CA PRO A 123 36.99 -17.43 -10.15
C PRO A 123 36.38 -16.76 -8.92
N ALA A 124 36.79 -15.53 -8.59
CA ALA A 124 36.23 -14.73 -7.52
C ALA A 124 34.98 -13.96 -7.96
N TYR A 125 34.62 -13.96 -9.25
CA TYR A 125 33.43 -13.31 -9.77
C TYR A 125 32.17 -13.89 -9.12
N LYS A 126 31.33 -13.03 -8.56
CA LYS A 126 30.08 -13.38 -7.84
C LYS A 126 30.25 -14.38 -6.66
N ALA A 127 31.51 -14.69 -6.24
CA ALA A 127 31.77 -15.65 -5.16
C ALA A 127 31.23 -15.24 -3.78
N GLN A 128 30.84 -13.96 -3.60
CA GLN A 128 30.27 -13.44 -2.37
C GLN A 128 28.73 -13.43 -2.37
N ARG A 129 28.08 -13.81 -3.50
CA ARG A 129 26.62 -13.91 -3.55
C ARG A 129 26.15 -15.05 -2.64
N GLU A 130 25.11 -14.75 -1.84
CA GLU A 130 24.43 -15.78 -1.06
C GLU A 130 23.76 -16.81 -1.99
N GLU A 131 23.56 -18.02 -1.48
CA GLU A 131 22.80 -19.04 -2.23
C GLU A 131 21.42 -18.50 -2.61
N THR A 132 20.97 -18.85 -3.81
CA THR A 132 19.64 -18.47 -4.29
C THR A 132 18.56 -18.96 -3.32
N PRO A 133 17.71 -18.07 -2.79
CA PRO A 133 16.64 -18.44 -1.87
C PRO A 133 15.79 -19.59 -2.41
N GLU A 134 15.39 -20.51 -1.52
CA GLU A 134 14.59 -21.68 -1.90
C GLU A 134 13.31 -21.31 -2.67
N GLY A 135 12.62 -20.23 -2.25
CA GLY A 135 11.42 -19.74 -2.95
C GLY A 135 11.69 -19.29 -4.38
N ILE A 136 12.89 -18.82 -4.71
CA ILE A 136 13.28 -18.48 -6.08
C ILE A 136 13.63 -19.75 -6.86
N ARG A 137 14.33 -20.70 -6.25
CA ARG A 137 14.62 -22.02 -6.88
C ARG A 137 13.35 -22.78 -7.24
N ILE A 138 12.30 -22.68 -6.41
CA ILE A 138 10.98 -23.25 -6.70
C ILE A 138 10.27 -22.46 -7.83
N ALA A 139 10.42 -21.14 -7.85
CA ALA A 139 9.71 -20.27 -8.79
C ALA A 139 10.23 -20.38 -10.24
N VAL A 140 11.55 -20.53 -10.46
CA VAL A 140 12.15 -20.55 -11.81
C VAL A 140 11.51 -21.58 -12.73
N PRO A 141 11.37 -22.88 -12.38
CA PRO A 141 10.72 -23.86 -13.24
C PRO A 141 9.24 -23.54 -13.47
N LEU A 142 8.54 -23.01 -12.48
CA LEU A 142 7.11 -22.62 -12.60
C LEU A 142 6.94 -21.40 -13.52
N ILE A 143 7.86 -20.44 -13.47
CA ILE A 143 7.85 -19.28 -14.38
C ILE A 143 8.16 -19.72 -15.81
N ARG A 144 9.05 -20.70 -16.01
CA ARG A 144 9.27 -21.28 -17.35
C ARG A 144 8.01 -21.97 -17.89
N GLN A 145 7.26 -22.69 -17.06
CA GLN A 145 5.96 -23.27 -17.42
C GLN A 145 4.94 -22.18 -17.75
N LEU A 146 4.90 -21.11 -16.93
CA LEU A 146 4.07 -19.93 -17.19
C LEU A 146 4.38 -19.32 -18.57
N LEU A 147 5.64 -19.05 -18.87
CA LEU A 147 6.06 -18.48 -20.14
C LEU A 147 5.69 -19.39 -21.33
N ALA A 148 5.80 -20.70 -21.18
CA ALA A 148 5.34 -21.65 -22.19
C ALA A 148 3.81 -21.56 -22.40
N ALA A 149 3.02 -21.45 -21.33
CA ALA A 149 1.56 -21.24 -21.40
C ALA A 149 1.20 -19.88 -22.02
N TYR A 150 1.99 -18.84 -21.77
CA TYR A 150 1.84 -17.52 -22.42
C TYR A 150 2.40 -17.48 -23.85
N ARG A 151 3.03 -18.55 -24.30
CA ARG A 151 3.72 -18.63 -25.60
C ARG A 151 4.76 -17.52 -25.78
N ILE A 152 5.42 -17.14 -24.68
CA ILE A 152 6.53 -16.19 -24.65
C ILE A 152 7.85 -16.96 -24.65
N PRO A 153 8.76 -16.68 -25.60
CA PRO A 153 10.06 -17.34 -25.64
C PRO A 153 10.88 -17.12 -24.37
N ALA A 154 11.30 -18.22 -23.72
CA ALA A 154 12.30 -18.21 -22.66
C ALA A 154 13.67 -18.52 -23.30
N VAL A 155 14.56 -17.54 -23.30
CA VAL A 155 15.86 -17.60 -23.97
C VAL A 155 16.95 -17.83 -22.93
N GLU A 156 17.85 -18.78 -23.19
CA GLU A 156 19.02 -19.07 -22.37
C GLU A 156 20.15 -19.55 -23.30
N VAL A 157 21.34 -19.01 -23.14
CA VAL A 157 22.50 -19.40 -23.93
C VAL A 157 23.61 -19.87 -22.99
N PRO A 158 24.05 -21.13 -23.06
CA PRO A 158 25.11 -21.65 -22.22
C PRO A 158 26.36 -20.78 -22.28
N ASP A 159 27.00 -20.56 -21.15
CA ASP A 159 28.24 -19.80 -21.00
C ASP A 159 28.10 -18.26 -21.02
N PHE A 160 26.91 -17.72 -21.32
CA PHE A 160 26.65 -16.28 -21.35
C PHE A 160 25.54 -15.91 -20.36
N GLU A 161 25.71 -14.79 -19.68
CA GLU A 161 24.69 -14.26 -18.75
C GLU A 161 23.51 -13.62 -19.52
N ALA A 162 22.38 -13.42 -18.85
CA ALA A 162 21.20 -12.84 -19.48
C ALA A 162 21.47 -11.44 -20.07
N ASP A 163 22.32 -10.66 -19.43
CA ASP A 163 22.73 -9.32 -19.89
C ASP A 163 23.49 -9.39 -21.24
N ASP A 164 24.37 -10.38 -21.44
CA ASP A 164 25.09 -10.60 -22.69
C ASP A 164 24.13 -10.97 -23.83
N VAL A 165 23.18 -11.84 -23.54
CA VAL A 165 22.15 -12.28 -24.51
C VAL A 165 21.24 -11.11 -24.90
N ILE A 166 20.76 -10.34 -23.91
CA ILE A 166 19.94 -9.13 -24.13
C ILE A 166 20.76 -8.09 -24.90
N GLY A 167 22.03 -7.88 -24.56
CA GLY A 167 22.92 -6.98 -25.27
C GLY A 167 23.07 -7.33 -26.74
N THR A 168 23.25 -8.61 -27.04
CA THR A 168 23.38 -9.12 -28.42
C THR A 168 22.06 -8.98 -29.20
N LEU A 169 20.93 -9.42 -28.61
CA LEU A 169 19.61 -9.30 -29.22
C LEU A 169 19.23 -7.83 -29.47
N SER A 170 19.60 -6.92 -28.56
CA SER A 170 19.34 -5.48 -28.71
C SER A 170 20.07 -4.90 -29.93
N VAL A 171 21.31 -5.31 -30.18
CA VAL A 171 22.08 -4.88 -31.38
C VAL A 171 21.46 -5.46 -32.65
N LEU A 172 21.15 -6.76 -32.66
CA LEU A 172 20.58 -7.43 -33.83
C LEU A 172 19.19 -6.89 -34.18
N ALA A 173 18.32 -6.72 -33.19
CA ALA A 173 16.95 -6.24 -33.40
C ALA A 173 16.92 -4.76 -33.80
N SER A 174 17.72 -3.89 -33.17
CA SER A 174 17.81 -2.48 -33.58
C SER A 174 18.41 -2.33 -34.98
N GLY A 175 19.39 -3.16 -35.34
CA GLY A 175 19.90 -3.25 -36.70
C GLY A 175 18.87 -3.71 -37.75
N ALA A 176 17.83 -4.44 -37.33
CA ALA A 176 16.67 -4.83 -38.12
C ALA A 176 15.52 -3.79 -38.05
N GLY A 177 15.73 -2.61 -37.45
CA GLY A 177 14.77 -1.50 -37.42
C GLY A 177 13.74 -1.61 -36.30
N ARG A 178 13.98 -2.40 -35.23
CA ARG A 178 13.13 -2.49 -34.04
C ARG A 178 13.50 -1.41 -33.01
N GLU A 179 12.50 -0.87 -32.32
CA GLU A 179 12.71 -0.19 -31.06
C GLU A 179 12.81 -1.26 -29.97
N VAL A 180 13.90 -1.25 -29.18
CA VAL A 180 14.16 -2.27 -28.15
C VAL A 180 14.01 -1.66 -26.76
N LEU A 181 13.22 -2.32 -25.94
CA LEU A 181 12.97 -1.96 -24.54
C LEU A 181 13.50 -3.09 -23.63
N MET A 182 14.60 -2.81 -22.91
CA MET A 182 15.21 -3.73 -21.96
C MET A 182 14.55 -3.59 -20.60
N VAL A 183 13.78 -4.59 -20.19
CA VAL A 183 13.01 -4.58 -18.94
C VAL A 183 13.86 -5.13 -17.81
N THR A 184 14.57 -4.26 -17.12
CA THR A 184 15.46 -4.60 -16.01
C THR A 184 15.64 -3.43 -15.04
N PRO A 185 15.75 -3.67 -13.72
CA PRO A 185 16.16 -2.65 -12.75
C PRO A 185 17.67 -2.41 -12.75
N ASP A 186 18.47 -3.26 -13.41
CA ASP A 186 19.92 -3.23 -13.36
C ASP A 186 20.49 -2.03 -14.15
N LYS A 187 21.29 -1.24 -13.45
CA LYS A 187 21.92 -0.01 -13.99
C LYS A 187 22.98 -0.30 -15.07
N ASP A 188 23.57 -1.49 -15.07
CA ASP A 188 24.69 -1.84 -15.93
C ASP A 188 24.27 -1.92 -17.40
N TYR A 189 22.99 -2.18 -17.66
CA TYR A 189 22.39 -2.10 -19.01
C TYR A 189 22.43 -0.69 -19.61
N GLY A 190 22.73 0.34 -18.83
CA GLY A 190 22.94 1.70 -19.32
C GLY A 190 23.95 1.81 -20.43
N GLN A 191 24.96 0.91 -20.47
CA GLN A 191 25.99 0.84 -21.53
C GLN A 191 25.43 0.44 -22.91
N LEU A 192 24.24 -0.14 -22.95
CA LEU A 192 23.57 -0.61 -24.19
C LEU A 192 22.64 0.45 -24.79
N VAL A 193 22.37 1.53 -24.10
CA VAL A 193 21.36 2.53 -24.49
C VAL A 193 21.82 3.32 -25.74
N THR A 194 20.93 3.35 -26.74
CA THR A 194 21.10 4.07 -28.01
C THR A 194 19.84 4.91 -28.33
N ASP A 195 19.68 5.40 -29.54
CA ASP A 195 18.43 6.06 -29.94
C ASP A 195 17.26 5.05 -30.10
N GLN A 196 17.57 3.79 -30.43
CA GLN A 196 16.60 2.73 -30.66
C GLN A 196 16.54 1.69 -29.53
N VAL A 197 17.48 1.72 -28.58
CA VAL A 197 17.55 0.80 -27.44
C VAL A 197 17.44 1.60 -26.15
N ARG A 198 16.42 1.32 -25.34
CA ARG A 198 16.16 2.03 -24.07
C ARG A 198 15.98 1.04 -22.94
N MET A 199 16.26 1.48 -21.72
CA MET A 199 15.89 0.73 -20.53
C MET A 199 14.46 1.06 -20.13
N TYR A 200 13.69 0.04 -19.77
CA TYR A 200 12.34 0.14 -19.24
C TYR A 200 12.34 -0.43 -17.82
N ARG A 201 12.42 0.47 -16.84
CA ARG A 201 12.78 0.14 -15.46
C ARG A 201 11.55 0.09 -14.56
N PRO A 202 11.27 -1.03 -13.89
CA PRO A 202 10.19 -1.11 -12.92
C PRO A 202 10.51 -0.26 -11.68
N MET A 203 9.59 0.65 -11.30
CA MET A 203 9.72 1.55 -10.15
C MET A 203 9.30 0.91 -8.84
N GLN A 204 9.81 1.45 -7.72
CA GLN A 204 9.38 1.06 -6.38
C GLN A 204 8.01 1.69 -6.10
N GLY A 205 6.99 0.87 -5.83
CA GLY A 205 5.60 1.34 -5.66
C GLY A 205 4.70 1.10 -6.87
N GLY A 206 5.24 0.52 -7.96
CA GLY A 206 4.52 0.21 -9.19
C GLY A 206 4.86 1.14 -10.35
N GLY A 207 4.47 0.74 -11.57
CA GLY A 207 4.78 1.47 -12.81
C GLY A 207 6.22 1.29 -13.28
N TYR A 208 6.54 1.98 -14.39
CA TYR A 208 7.83 1.90 -15.08
C TYR A 208 8.32 3.29 -15.45
N GLU A 209 9.64 3.45 -15.56
CA GLU A 209 10.29 4.63 -16.14
C GLU A 209 11.18 4.22 -17.31
N THR A 210 11.19 5.03 -18.36
CA THR A 210 12.04 4.80 -19.53
C THR A 210 13.31 5.63 -19.43
N TRP A 211 14.48 4.97 -19.49
CA TRP A 211 15.77 5.64 -19.56
C TRP A 211 16.37 5.54 -20.96
N GLY A 212 16.45 6.68 -21.62
CA GLY A 212 17.20 6.89 -22.85
C GLY A 212 18.59 7.49 -22.58
N LYS A 213 19.23 7.99 -23.65
CA LYS A 213 20.58 8.58 -23.56
C LYS A 213 20.67 9.72 -22.55
N ARG A 214 19.66 10.61 -22.50
CA ARG A 214 19.64 11.77 -21.60
C ARG A 214 19.59 11.32 -20.15
N GLU A 215 18.69 10.44 -19.82
CA GLU A 215 18.50 9.94 -18.44
C GLU A 215 19.76 9.20 -17.94
N ILE A 216 20.40 8.41 -18.79
CA ILE A 216 21.68 7.74 -18.47
C ILE A 216 22.78 8.77 -18.23
N THR A 217 22.98 9.74 -19.14
CA THR A 217 24.04 10.73 -19.01
C THR A 217 23.85 11.62 -17.77
N GLU A 218 22.62 12.06 -17.50
CA GLU A 218 22.27 12.84 -16.31
C GLU A 218 22.48 12.04 -15.02
N LYS A 219 22.02 10.79 -14.98
CA LYS A 219 22.07 9.94 -13.78
C LYS A 219 23.49 9.58 -13.38
N PHE A 220 24.34 9.24 -14.34
CA PHE A 220 25.72 8.85 -14.08
C PHE A 220 26.70 10.02 -14.16
N GLY A 221 26.27 11.21 -14.58
CA GLY A 221 27.15 12.37 -14.79
C GLY A 221 28.21 12.13 -15.88
N LEU A 222 27.79 11.48 -16.98
CA LEU A 222 28.64 11.07 -18.09
C LEU A 222 28.29 11.84 -19.38
N SER A 223 29.18 11.85 -20.35
CA SER A 223 28.98 12.50 -21.65
C SER A 223 28.24 11.60 -22.66
N SER A 224 28.28 10.30 -22.46
CA SER A 224 27.58 9.32 -23.33
C SER A 224 27.26 8.03 -22.56
N PRO A 225 26.24 7.28 -22.97
CA PRO A 225 25.90 5.96 -22.38
C PRO A 225 27.05 4.94 -22.49
N SER A 226 27.87 5.00 -23.54
CA SER A 226 29.01 4.10 -23.72
C SER A 226 30.06 4.23 -22.62
N GLN A 227 30.15 5.38 -21.94
CA GLN A 227 31.07 5.58 -20.80
C GLN A 227 30.61 4.88 -19.52
N VAL A 228 29.42 4.26 -19.49
CA VAL A 228 28.95 3.49 -18.31
C VAL A 228 29.94 2.33 -18.05
N ILE A 229 30.48 1.70 -19.05
CA ILE A 229 31.50 0.65 -18.89
C ILE A 229 32.75 1.21 -18.20
N ASP A 230 33.26 2.35 -18.69
CA ASP A 230 34.44 3.01 -18.12
C ASP A 230 34.20 3.44 -16.67
N TYR A 231 32.99 3.91 -16.39
CA TYR A 231 32.58 4.30 -15.04
C TYR A 231 32.55 3.10 -14.08
N LEU A 232 31.95 1.95 -14.50
CA LEU A 232 31.93 0.72 -13.74
C LEU A 232 33.34 0.14 -13.54
N ALA A 233 34.19 0.24 -14.55
CA ALA A 233 35.60 -0.20 -14.47
C ALA A 233 36.36 0.54 -13.39
N LEU A 234 36.12 1.83 -13.20
CA LEU A 234 36.78 2.62 -12.16
C LEU A 234 36.20 2.38 -10.78
N LEU A 235 34.87 2.21 -10.66
CA LEU A 235 34.20 2.00 -9.37
C LEU A 235 34.28 0.58 -8.87
N GLY A 236 34.28 -0.40 -9.77
CA GLY A 236 34.02 -1.80 -9.46
C GLY A 236 32.57 -2.05 -9.03
N ASP A 237 32.26 -3.32 -8.79
CA ASP A 237 31.01 -3.73 -8.18
C ASP A 237 31.25 -4.71 -7.04
N LYS A 238 30.82 -4.32 -5.83
CA LYS A 238 30.98 -5.18 -4.63
C LYS A 238 30.06 -6.38 -4.64
N VAL A 239 28.90 -6.29 -5.31
CA VAL A 239 27.92 -7.39 -5.37
C VAL A 239 28.44 -8.49 -6.27
N ASP A 240 29.08 -8.12 -7.39
CA ASP A 240 29.64 -9.05 -8.37
C ASP A 240 31.14 -9.31 -8.13
N ASN A 241 31.68 -8.71 -7.08
CA ASN A 241 33.08 -8.80 -6.72
C ASN A 241 34.03 -8.34 -7.83
N ILE A 242 33.64 -7.27 -8.53
CA ILE A 242 34.47 -6.59 -9.54
C ILE A 242 35.35 -5.58 -8.81
N PRO A 243 36.70 -5.63 -8.94
CA PRO A 243 37.61 -4.94 -8.02
C PRO A 243 37.56 -3.41 -8.14
N GLY A 244 37.45 -2.83 -9.32
CA GLY A 244 37.53 -1.40 -9.55
C GLY A 244 38.88 -0.80 -9.18
N CYS A 245 38.98 0.54 -9.11
CA CYS A 245 40.17 1.27 -8.63
C CYS A 245 39.98 1.65 -7.16
N LYS A 246 40.78 1.05 -6.28
CA LYS A 246 40.71 1.30 -4.83
C LYS A 246 40.90 2.80 -4.49
N GLY A 247 39.83 3.39 -3.89
CA GLY A 247 39.85 4.78 -3.43
C GLY A 247 39.49 5.81 -4.50
N ILE A 248 38.91 5.39 -5.63
CA ILE A 248 38.19 6.24 -6.56
C ILE A 248 36.70 5.97 -6.34
N GLY A 249 35.95 6.99 -5.94
CA GLY A 249 34.51 6.93 -5.80
C GLY A 249 33.78 7.62 -6.96
N GLU A 250 32.45 7.64 -6.94
CA GLU A 250 31.58 8.14 -8.02
C GLU A 250 32.00 9.49 -8.58
N LYS A 251 32.14 10.52 -7.71
CA LYS A 251 32.56 11.88 -8.14
C LYS A 251 33.98 11.90 -8.74
N GLY A 252 34.88 11.03 -8.27
CA GLY A 252 36.24 10.89 -8.81
C GLY A 252 36.21 10.27 -10.20
N ALA A 253 35.45 9.20 -10.39
CA ALA A 253 35.25 8.55 -11.68
C ALA A 253 34.60 9.49 -12.71
N GLN A 254 33.54 10.20 -12.33
CA GLN A 254 32.88 11.21 -13.18
C GLN A 254 33.85 12.29 -13.66
N LYS A 255 34.63 12.86 -12.73
CA LYS A 255 35.64 13.90 -13.06
C LYS A 255 36.71 13.39 -14.04
N LEU A 256 37.24 12.19 -13.76
CA LEU A 256 38.30 11.60 -14.61
C LEU A 256 37.74 11.27 -16.01
N LEU A 257 36.53 10.73 -16.10
CA LEU A 257 35.92 10.43 -17.40
C LEU A 257 35.49 11.69 -18.17
N SER A 258 35.09 12.73 -17.48
CA SER A 258 34.85 14.05 -18.10
C SER A 258 36.11 14.64 -18.73
N GLU A 259 37.32 14.39 -18.14
CA GLU A 259 38.59 14.92 -18.59
C GLU A 259 39.27 14.05 -19.65
N TYR A 260 39.26 12.74 -19.45
CA TYR A 260 40.00 11.77 -20.29
C TYR A 260 39.08 10.94 -21.24
N GLY A 261 37.77 10.96 -21.06
CA GLY A 261 36.80 10.32 -21.95
C GLY A 261 36.66 8.82 -21.71
N THR A 262 37.74 8.06 -21.73
CA THR A 262 37.73 6.59 -21.54
C THR A 262 38.79 6.14 -20.53
N VAL A 263 38.58 4.98 -19.94
CA VAL A 263 39.55 4.36 -19.01
C VAL A 263 40.91 4.11 -19.68
N GLU A 264 40.94 3.66 -20.95
CA GLU A 264 42.16 3.38 -21.63
C GLU A 264 42.98 4.67 -21.85
N ASN A 265 42.33 5.77 -22.27
CA ASN A 265 42.97 7.06 -22.39
C ASN A 265 43.43 7.62 -21.02
N LEU A 266 42.61 7.41 -19.98
CA LEU A 266 42.94 7.78 -18.60
C LEU A 266 44.21 7.06 -18.11
N LEU A 267 44.30 5.73 -18.35
CA LEU A 267 45.46 4.93 -17.95
C LEU A 267 46.73 5.30 -18.73
N ALA A 268 46.58 5.66 -20.02
CA ALA A 268 47.69 6.14 -20.82
C ALA A 268 48.32 7.46 -20.27
N HIS A 269 47.51 8.33 -19.67
CA HIS A 269 47.93 9.59 -19.07
C HIS A 269 48.07 9.53 -17.54
N ALA A 270 47.92 8.38 -16.91
CA ALA A 270 47.95 8.21 -15.45
C ALA A 270 49.24 8.75 -14.79
N SER A 271 50.40 8.66 -15.49
CA SER A 271 51.69 9.20 -15.03
C SER A 271 51.74 10.73 -14.99
N GLU A 272 50.86 11.42 -15.74
CA GLU A 272 50.80 12.89 -15.80
C GLU A 272 49.92 13.46 -14.70
N ILE A 273 49.02 12.61 -14.11
CA ILE A 273 48.08 13.00 -13.06
C ILE A 273 48.81 13.14 -11.73
N LYS A 274 48.97 14.35 -11.23
CA LYS A 274 49.68 14.66 -9.99
C LYS A 274 48.89 14.18 -8.75
N GLY A 275 49.65 13.73 -7.73
CA GLY A 275 49.08 13.41 -6.41
C GLY A 275 48.66 11.95 -6.24
N ALA A 276 47.81 11.69 -5.22
CA ALA A 276 47.42 10.34 -4.85
C ALA A 276 46.57 9.62 -5.93
N THR A 277 45.84 10.37 -6.74
CA THR A 277 44.98 9.81 -7.79
C THR A 277 45.77 9.13 -8.90
N GLY A 278 46.80 9.80 -9.44
CA GLY A 278 47.69 9.22 -10.47
C GLY A 278 48.37 7.96 -9.97
N LYS A 279 48.86 7.98 -8.71
CA LYS A 279 49.47 6.79 -8.09
C LYS A 279 48.49 5.61 -8.01
N LYS A 280 47.25 5.85 -7.56
CA LYS A 280 46.19 4.82 -7.48
C LYS A 280 45.82 4.24 -8.84
N LEU A 281 45.77 5.08 -9.87
CA LEU A 281 45.48 4.63 -11.23
C LEU A 281 46.60 3.72 -11.79
N LEU A 282 47.89 4.09 -11.53
CA LEU A 282 49.02 3.28 -11.93
C LEU A 282 49.10 1.95 -11.18
N GLU A 283 48.87 1.96 -9.85
CA GLU A 283 48.88 0.77 -9.01
C GLU A 283 47.67 -0.15 -9.28
N GLY A 284 46.51 0.43 -9.65
CA GLY A 284 45.28 -0.28 -9.93
C GLY A 284 45.00 -0.58 -11.41
N ALA A 285 45.95 -0.34 -12.31
CA ALA A 285 45.72 -0.42 -13.75
C ALA A 285 45.22 -1.80 -14.23
N ASP A 286 45.77 -2.87 -13.66
CA ASP A 286 45.36 -4.23 -14.00
C ASP A 286 43.96 -4.57 -13.45
N ASP A 287 43.67 -4.15 -12.21
CA ASP A 287 42.35 -4.28 -11.60
C ASP A 287 41.27 -3.50 -12.39
N ILE A 288 41.60 -2.30 -12.89
CA ILE A 288 40.71 -1.50 -13.71
C ILE A 288 40.43 -2.17 -15.07
N ARG A 289 41.45 -2.72 -15.73
CA ARG A 289 41.28 -3.46 -17.00
C ARG A 289 40.46 -4.74 -16.81
N LEU A 290 40.73 -5.48 -15.74
CA LEU A 290 39.93 -6.64 -15.39
C LEU A 290 38.47 -6.23 -15.11
N SER A 291 38.26 -5.14 -14.38
CA SER A 291 36.92 -4.62 -14.10
C SER A 291 36.20 -4.18 -15.37
N TYR A 292 36.92 -3.52 -16.29
CA TYR A 292 36.38 -3.17 -17.61
C TYR A 292 35.91 -4.41 -18.39
N TYR A 293 36.76 -5.45 -18.41
CA TYR A 293 36.42 -6.71 -19.06
C TYR A 293 35.19 -7.39 -18.45
N LEU A 294 35.15 -7.49 -17.11
CA LEU A 294 34.05 -8.15 -16.37
C LEU A 294 32.72 -7.38 -16.47
N ALA A 295 32.76 -6.05 -16.42
CA ALA A 295 31.59 -5.18 -16.51
C ALA A 295 31.06 -5.00 -17.95
N THR A 296 31.85 -5.39 -18.96
CA THR A 296 31.42 -5.29 -20.36
C THR A 296 30.37 -6.33 -20.69
N ILE A 297 29.19 -5.87 -21.07
CA ILE A 297 28.12 -6.72 -21.62
C ILE A 297 28.48 -7.10 -23.05
N ARG A 298 28.57 -8.41 -23.33
CA ARG A 298 28.91 -8.96 -24.64
C ARG A 298 27.76 -8.69 -25.64
N ARG A 299 28.13 -8.49 -26.92
CA ARG A 299 27.20 -8.20 -28.02
C ARG A 299 27.41 -9.17 -29.20
N ASP A 300 28.13 -10.23 -28.94
CA ASP A 300 28.57 -11.23 -29.91
C ASP A 300 28.26 -12.68 -29.48
N VAL A 301 27.23 -12.83 -28.60
CA VAL A 301 26.72 -14.15 -28.20
C VAL A 301 26.27 -14.93 -29.45
N PRO A 302 26.51 -16.23 -29.54
CA PRO A 302 26.15 -17.02 -30.72
C PRO A 302 24.63 -17.29 -30.79
N ILE A 303 23.86 -16.23 -30.93
CA ILE A 303 22.41 -16.21 -31.08
C ILE A 303 22.03 -15.41 -32.33
N THR A 304 20.92 -15.75 -32.96
CA THR A 304 20.39 -15.04 -34.12
C THR A 304 19.08 -14.36 -33.79
N TYR A 305 18.79 -13.27 -34.46
CA TYR A 305 17.51 -12.60 -34.41
C TYR A 305 16.89 -12.62 -35.80
N THR A 306 15.69 -13.17 -35.93
CA THR A 306 14.87 -13.08 -37.15
C THR A 306 13.56 -12.39 -36.80
N ALA A 307 13.13 -11.44 -37.59
CA ALA A 307 11.86 -10.75 -37.39
C ALA A 307 10.70 -11.75 -37.27
N GLY A 308 10.00 -11.71 -36.16
CA GLY A 308 8.90 -12.62 -35.86
C GLY A 308 9.24 -13.82 -34.97
N ASP A 309 10.54 -14.11 -34.69
CA ASP A 309 10.92 -15.19 -33.77
C ASP A 309 10.41 -14.95 -32.34
N TYR A 310 10.21 -13.69 -32.01
CA TYR A 310 9.74 -13.21 -30.70
C TYR A 310 8.35 -12.56 -30.77
N ALA A 311 7.60 -12.79 -31.87
CA ALA A 311 6.28 -12.21 -32.04
C ALA A 311 5.35 -12.60 -30.89
N ARG A 312 4.63 -11.63 -30.36
CA ARG A 312 3.62 -11.87 -29.35
C ARG A 312 2.53 -12.78 -29.89
N CYS A 313 2.28 -13.89 -29.21
CA CYS A 313 1.20 -14.83 -29.50
C CYS A 313 0.12 -14.75 -28.42
N GLU A 314 -1.09 -15.16 -28.77
CA GLU A 314 -2.16 -15.37 -27.78
C GLU A 314 -1.77 -16.49 -26.83
N LYS A 315 -2.00 -16.29 -25.52
CA LYS A 315 -1.72 -17.28 -24.49
C LYS A 315 -2.58 -18.53 -24.65
N ASP A 316 -2.09 -19.64 -24.19
CA ASP A 316 -2.84 -20.90 -24.08
C ASP A 316 -3.67 -20.88 -22.81
N GLU A 317 -4.95 -20.49 -22.92
CA GLU A 317 -5.82 -20.28 -21.79
C GLU A 317 -6.02 -21.52 -20.93
N GLU A 318 -6.05 -22.73 -21.53
CA GLU A 318 -6.19 -23.99 -20.79
C GLU A 318 -4.92 -24.32 -20.00
N ALA A 319 -3.75 -24.11 -20.60
CA ALA A 319 -2.47 -24.28 -19.93
C ALA A 319 -2.27 -23.26 -18.80
N VAL A 320 -2.67 -21.99 -19.00
CA VAL A 320 -2.63 -20.94 -17.96
C VAL A 320 -3.60 -21.29 -16.84
N ARG A 321 -4.82 -21.75 -17.15
CA ARG A 321 -5.81 -22.17 -16.17
C ARG A 321 -5.27 -23.31 -15.31
N THR A 322 -4.80 -24.38 -15.92
CA THR A 322 -4.23 -25.55 -15.23
C THR A 322 -3.09 -25.15 -14.28
N LEU A 323 -2.20 -24.29 -14.73
CA LEU A 323 -1.08 -23.81 -13.91
C LEU A 323 -1.54 -22.92 -12.74
N PHE A 324 -2.52 -22.02 -12.97
CA PHE A 324 -3.02 -21.14 -11.92
C PHE A 324 -3.88 -21.89 -10.89
N GLU A 325 -4.62 -22.92 -11.31
CA GLU A 325 -5.32 -23.85 -10.40
C GLU A 325 -4.32 -24.64 -9.57
N GLU A 326 -3.25 -25.19 -10.18
CA GLU A 326 -2.20 -25.90 -9.45
C GLU A 326 -1.49 -25.00 -8.41
N LEU A 327 -1.30 -23.72 -8.72
CA LEU A 327 -0.64 -22.73 -7.84
C LEU A 327 -1.63 -22.00 -6.92
N GLU A 328 -2.90 -22.35 -6.99
CA GLU A 328 -4.00 -21.72 -6.21
C GLU A 328 -4.10 -20.20 -6.41
N PHE A 329 -3.81 -19.72 -7.63
CA PHE A 329 -3.88 -18.31 -8.01
C PHE A 329 -5.28 -17.89 -8.45
N ARG A 330 -6.29 -18.11 -7.60
CA ARG A 330 -7.71 -17.88 -7.91
C ARG A 330 -7.99 -16.47 -8.43
N THR A 331 -7.45 -15.45 -7.77
CA THR A 331 -7.59 -14.04 -8.18
C THR A 331 -6.93 -13.75 -9.53
N LEU A 332 -5.75 -14.33 -9.80
CA LEU A 332 -5.09 -14.19 -11.10
C LEU A 332 -5.83 -14.96 -12.19
N LEU A 333 -6.40 -16.12 -11.87
CA LEU A 333 -7.20 -16.90 -12.80
C LEU A 333 -8.36 -16.06 -13.36
N THR A 334 -9.11 -15.43 -12.46
CA THR A 334 -10.24 -14.57 -12.82
C THR A 334 -9.77 -13.32 -13.58
N ARG A 335 -8.70 -12.68 -13.15
CA ARG A 335 -8.15 -11.46 -13.76
C ARG A 335 -7.59 -11.71 -15.17
N VAL A 336 -6.95 -12.85 -15.39
CA VAL A 336 -6.17 -13.14 -16.61
C VAL A 336 -6.98 -13.86 -17.68
N LEU A 337 -7.95 -14.70 -17.28
CA LEU A 337 -8.74 -15.54 -18.21
C LEU A 337 -10.24 -15.20 -18.19
N GLY A 338 -10.73 -14.33 -17.29
CA GLY A 338 -12.16 -14.11 -17.12
C GLY A 338 -12.85 -15.33 -16.48
N SER A 339 -14.14 -15.24 -16.19
CA SER A 339 -14.91 -16.33 -15.60
C SER A 339 -15.08 -17.48 -16.63
N ALA A 340 -14.71 -18.71 -16.25
CA ALA A 340 -14.88 -19.90 -17.10
C ALA A 340 -16.36 -20.31 -17.22
N PRO A 341 -16.79 -20.92 -18.36
CA PRO A 341 -18.04 -21.66 -18.39
C PRO A 341 -17.94 -22.89 -17.50
N ALA A 342 -18.98 -23.14 -16.70
CA ALA A 342 -19.06 -24.25 -15.75
C ALA A 342 -18.78 -25.60 -16.43
N PRO A 343 -17.99 -26.52 -15.85
CA PRO A 343 -17.78 -27.83 -16.41
C PRO A 343 -19.04 -28.64 -16.35
N LYS A 344 -19.39 -29.32 -17.45
CA LYS A 344 -20.45 -30.29 -17.51
C LYS A 344 -20.16 -31.42 -16.51
N GLN A 345 -21.03 -31.60 -15.55
CA GLN A 345 -20.99 -32.71 -14.58
C GLN A 345 -20.95 -34.05 -15.29
N ALA A 346 -19.86 -34.77 -15.12
CA ALA A 346 -19.83 -36.22 -15.32
C ALA A 346 -20.38 -36.90 -14.06
N ALA A 347 -21.38 -37.75 -14.23
CA ALA A 347 -22.04 -38.50 -13.15
C ALA A 347 -21.00 -39.36 -12.42
N LEU A 348 -20.89 -39.21 -11.10
CA LEU A 348 -20.13 -40.07 -10.19
C LEU A 348 -21.01 -41.28 -9.75
N PRO A 349 -20.41 -42.45 -9.52
CA PRO A 349 -21.15 -43.61 -9.03
C PRO A 349 -21.46 -43.46 -7.52
N PRO A 350 -22.55 -44.11 -7.02
CA PRO A 350 -22.97 -43.98 -5.65
C PRO A 350 -22.15 -44.96 -4.77
N ASP A 351 -21.37 -44.38 -3.85
CA ASP A 351 -20.90 -44.94 -2.58
C ASP A 351 -19.61 -44.23 -2.12
N ASP A 352 -19.77 -43.07 -1.48
CA ASP A 352 -18.72 -42.54 -0.61
C ASP A 352 -19.34 -41.91 0.65
N LEU A 353 -18.91 -42.44 1.79
CA LEU A 353 -19.50 -42.27 3.13
C LEU A 353 -18.99 -40.96 3.82
N PHE A 354 -18.47 -39.97 3.09
CA PHE A 354 -17.98 -38.69 3.61
C PHE A 354 -18.53 -37.46 2.86
N ALA A 355 -19.65 -37.60 2.17
CA ALA A 355 -20.38 -36.45 1.58
C ALA A 355 -21.22 -35.75 2.65
N GLY A 356 -20.62 -34.91 3.45
CA GLY A 356 -21.32 -34.20 4.53
C GLY A 356 -20.51 -33.10 5.21
N LEU A 357 -19.51 -32.51 4.52
CA LEU A 357 -18.92 -31.23 4.91
C LEU A 357 -19.16 -30.29 3.74
N GLU A 358 -20.24 -29.54 3.85
CA GLU A 358 -20.47 -28.39 2.96
C GLU A 358 -19.29 -27.41 3.13
N GLU A 359 -18.46 -27.34 2.10
CA GLU A 359 -17.57 -26.20 1.90
C GLU A 359 -18.48 -24.97 1.83
N SER A 360 -18.27 -24.01 2.72
CA SER A 360 -18.94 -22.72 2.65
C SER A 360 -18.69 -22.15 1.26
N GLU A 361 -19.73 -22.08 0.46
CA GLU A 361 -19.74 -21.38 -0.82
C GLU A 361 -19.29 -19.94 -0.56
N GLU A 362 -18.05 -19.57 -0.92
CA GLU A 362 -17.77 -18.19 -1.27
C GLU A 362 -18.70 -17.89 -2.44
N GLU A 363 -19.71 -17.05 -2.20
CA GLU A 363 -20.69 -16.68 -3.20
C GLU A 363 -19.97 -16.28 -4.50
N ALA A 364 -20.20 -17.09 -5.54
CA ALA A 364 -19.78 -16.76 -6.88
C ALA A 364 -20.36 -15.39 -7.23
N VAL A 365 -19.50 -14.42 -7.51
CA VAL A 365 -19.91 -13.12 -8.08
C VAL A 365 -20.81 -13.46 -9.27
N PRO A 366 -22.10 -13.07 -9.29
CA PRO A 366 -22.97 -13.40 -10.41
C PRO A 366 -22.36 -12.87 -11.69
N ALA A 367 -22.53 -13.60 -12.78
CA ALA A 367 -22.08 -13.21 -14.10
C ALA A 367 -22.46 -11.75 -14.39
N PRO A 368 -21.60 -10.93 -14.99
CA PRO A 368 -21.83 -9.52 -15.19
C PRO A 368 -23.20 -9.33 -15.86
N THR A 369 -24.07 -8.62 -15.18
CA THR A 369 -25.30 -8.11 -15.75
C THR A 369 -24.86 -7.24 -16.93
N THR A 370 -25.49 -7.37 -18.08
CA THR A 370 -25.21 -6.50 -19.23
C THR A 370 -25.39 -5.06 -18.75
N ILE A 371 -24.29 -4.30 -18.65
CA ILE A 371 -24.34 -2.91 -18.20
C ILE A 371 -25.16 -2.13 -19.22
N PRO A 372 -26.21 -1.39 -18.80
CA PRO A 372 -26.97 -0.53 -19.69
C PRO A 372 -26.03 0.48 -20.37
N GLU A 373 -26.29 0.77 -21.63
CA GLU A 373 -25.52 1.75 -22.39
C GLU A 373 -25.67 3.14 -21.74
N LEU A 374 -24.55 3.80 -21.42
CA LEU A 374 -24.53 5.15 -20.86
C LEU A 374 -25.13 6.14 -21.89
N ARG A 375 -26.19 6.82 -21.49
CA ARG A 375 -26.82 7.91 -22.24
C ARG A 375 -26.72 9.19 -21.43
N ILE A 376 -26.31 10.26 -22.09
CA ILE A 376 -26.08 11.57 -21.44
C ILE A 376 -27.02 12.61 -21.99
N GLU A 377 -27.70 13.32 -21.11
CA GLU A 377 -28.45 14.52 -21.41
C GLU A 377 -27.80 15.74 -20.75
N VAL A 378 -27.31 16.66 -21.54
CA VAL A 378 -26.77 17.93 -21.03
C VAL A 378 -27.90 18.85 -20.67
N LEU A 379 -28.01 19.22 -19.41
CA LEU A 379 -29.02 20.14 -18.92
C LEU A 379 -28.70 21.57 -19.35
N THR A 380 -29.71 22.23 -19.90
CA THR A 380 -29.69 23.64 -20.31
C THR A 380 -30.68 24.42 -19.48
N PRO A 381 -30.66 25.79 -19.49
CA PRO A 381 -31.70 26.57 -18.81
C PRO A 381 -33.13 26.25 -19.23
N SER A 382 -33.33 25.68 -20.44
CA SER A 382 -34.65 25.28 -20.94
C SER A 382 -35.07 23.87 -20.50
N THR A 383 -34.15 22.95 -20.24
CA THR A 383 -34.44 21.55 -19.84
C THR A 383 -34.34 21.35 -18.32
N LEU A 384 -33.58 22.18 -17.62
CA LEU A 384 -33.38 22.11 -16.17
C LEU A 384 -34.69 22.07 -15.35
N PRO A 385 -35.73 22.94 -15.63
CA PRO A 385 -36.97 22.86 -14.88
C PRO A 385 -37.71 21.52 -15.01
N GLN A 386 -37.69 20.90 -16.19
CA GLN A 386 -38.31 19.59 -16.42
C GLN A 386 -37.54 18.48 -15.68
N PHE A 387 -36.20 18.59 -15.65
CA PHE A 387 -35.38 17.66 -14.84
C PHE A 387 -35.72 17.78 -13.36
N ILE A 388 -35.78 19.01 -12.80
CA ILE A 388 -36.11 19.26 -11.39
C ILE A 388 -37.47 18.63 -11.03
N GLU A 389 -38.47 18.79 -11.89
CA GLU A 389 -39.81 18.21 -11.68
C GLU A 389 -39.76 16.67 -11.65
N ARG A 390 -38.99 16.03 -12.53
CA ARG A 390 -38.77 14.56 -12.53
C ARG A 390 -37.99 14.11 -11.31
N ALA A 391 -36.90 14.79 -10.97
CA ALA A 391 -36.03 14.44 -9.84
C ALA A 391 -36.75 14.58 -8.49
N ALA A 392 -37.66 15.59 -8.37
CA ALA A 392 -38.47 15.77 -7.17
C ALA A 392 -39.47 14.63 -6.91
N GLN A 393 -39.83 13.85 -7.94
CA GLN A 393 -40.71 12.69 -7.85
C GLN A 393 -39.93 11.35 -7.74
N ALA A 394 -38.62 11.37 -7.95
CA ALA A 394 -37.78 10.20 -7.92
C ALA A 394 -37.53 9.70 -6.48
N SER A 395 -37.59 8.40 -6.29
CA SER A 395 -37.26 7.75 -5.00
C SER A 395 -35.75 7.70 -4.73
N VAL A 396 -34.94 7.81 -5.78
CA VAL A 396 -33.47 7.79 -5.72
C VAL A 396 -32.93 8.96 -6.54
N LEU A 397 -31.98 9.68 -5.99
CA LEU A 397 -31.21 10.72 -6.65
C LEU A 397 -29.72 10.37 -6.46
N THR A 398 -29.13 9.76 -7.47
CA THR A 398 -27.66 9.60 -7.52
C THR A 398 -27.06 10.86 -8.10
N PHE A 399 -25.96 11.33 -7.51
CA PHE A 399 -25.24 12.51 -8.01
C PHE A 399 -23.75 12.42 -7.68
N ASP A 400 -22.98 13.17 -8.45
CA ASP A 400 -21.55 13.35 -8.32
C ASP A 400 -21.14 14.77 -8.66
N THR A 401 -20.05 15.28 -8.08
CA THR A 401 -19.59 16.66 -8.26
C THR A 401 -18.17 16.72 -8.82
N GLU A 402 -18.01 17.40 -9.95
CA GLU A 402 -16.71 17.70 -10.54
C GLU A 402 -16.20 19.06 -10.04
N THR A 403 -14.96 19.11 -9.56
CA THR A 403 -14.43 20.26 -8.83
C THR A 403 -12.99 20.62 -9.24
N THR A 404 -12.57 21.83 -8.88
CA THR A 404 -11.23 22.35 -9.21
C THR A 404 -10.10 21.75 -8.36
N GLY A 405 -10.38 20.94 -7.34
CA GLY A 405 -9.36 20.35 -6.47
C GLY A 405 -9.89 19.34 -5.47
N ALA A 406 -9.00 18.62 -4.80
CA ALA A 406 -9.34 17.57 -3.84
C ALA A 406 -9.71 18.06 -2.44
N ASP A 407 -9.47 19.33 -2.11
CA ASP A 407 -9.86 19.94 -0.84
C ASP A 407 -11.26 20.53 -0.94
N ALA A 408 -12.24 19.82 -0.39
CA ALA A 408 -13.66 20.16 -0.49
C ALA A 408 -14.04 21.52 0.16
N LEU A 409 -13.21 22.09 1.02
CA LEU A 409 -13.48 23.39 1.65
C LEU A 409 -13.06 24.56 0.78
N THR A 410 -12.12 24.35 -0.14
CA THR A 410 -11.56 25.40 -1.01
C THR A 410 -11.86 25.18 -2.49
N ALA A 411 -12.25 23.95 -2.87
CA ALA A 411 -12.57 23.61 -4.25
C ALA A 411 -13.84 24.31 -4.74
N GLU A 412 -13.84 24.72 -6.00
CA GLU A 412 -14.99 25.27 -6.70
C GLU A 412 -15.65 24.20 -7.57
N LEU A 413 -16.96 24.25 -7.65
CA LEU A 413 -17.75 23.34 -8.46
C LEU A 413 -17.60 23.67 -9.95
N VAL A 414 -17.40 22.65 -10.77
CA VAL A 414 -17.27 22.74 -12.23
C VAL A 414 -18.49 22.15 -12.92
N ALA A 415 -18.96 20.99 -12.45
CA ALA A 415 -20.16 20.35 -12.98
C ALA A 415 -20.83 19.49 -11.89
N ILE A 416 -22.12 19.19 -12.09
CA ILE A 416 -22.85 18.17 -11.32
C ILE A 416 -23.53 17.22 -12.28
N THR A 417 -23.46 15.93 -11.98
CA THR A 417 -24.17 14.90 -12.72
C THR A 417 -25.22 14.21 -11.87
N PHE A 418 -26.27 13.70 -12.51
CA PHE A 418 -27.38 13.05 -11.82
C PHE A 418 -27.84 11.81 -12.56
N ALA A 419 -28.27 10.77 -11.82
CA ALA A 419 -29.01 9.64 -12.34
C ALA A 419 -30.22 9.36 -11.44
N LEU A 420 -31.37 9.14 -12.04
CA LEU A 420 -32.61 8.77 -11.37
C LEU A 420 -32.92 7.27 -11.54
N ASP A 421 -32.35 6.68 -12.57
CA ASP A 421 -32.44 5.26 -12.93
C ASP A 421 -31.20 4.87 -13.75
N ASP A 422 -31.15 3.63 -14.26
CA ASP A 422 -30.04 3.08 -15.04
C ASP A 422 -30.10 3.40 -16.54
N SER A 423 -30.98 4.27 -16.98
CA SER A 423 -31.24 4.53 -18.41
C SER A 423 -30.64 5.82 -18.95
N LEU A 424 -30.48 6.82 -18.08
CA LEU A 424 -30.09 8.18 -18.47
C LEU A 424 -29.38 8.93 -17.34
N THR A 425 -28.23 9.49 -17.66
CA THR A 425 -27.48 10.40 -16.77
C THR A 425 -27.57 11.83 -17.29
N TYR A 426 -27.78 12.75 -16.38
CA TYR A 426 -27.90 14.18 -16.64
C TYR A 426 -26.59 14.86 -16.26
N TYR A 427 -26.13 15.78 -17.09
CA TYR A 427 -24.94 16.59 -16.85
C TYR A 427 -25.32 18.08 -16.83
N LEU A 428 -24.89 18.79 -15.79
CA LEU A 428 -25.11 20.23 -15.60
C LEU A 428 -23.77 20.94 -15.46
N ASP A 429 -23.44 21.80 -16.43
CA ASP A 429 -22.30 22.72 -16.31
C ASP A 429 -22.60 23.80 -15.25
N VAL A 430 -21.58 24.07 -14.41
CA VAL A 430 -21.67 25.12 -13.40
C VAL A 430 -20.78 26.32 -13.80
N PRO A 431 -21.34 27.56 -13.83
CA PRO A 431 -20.58 28.76 -14.14
C PRO A 431 -19.35 28.94 -13.22
N ALA A 432 -18.27 29.54 -13.77
CA ALA A 432 -17.11 29.89 -12.98
C ALA A 432 -17.33 31.05 -12.02
N ASP A 433 -18.25 31.97 -12.38
CA ASP A 433 -18.64 33.04 -11.47
C ASP A 433 -19.45 32.49 -10.29
N ARG A 434 -18.96 32.72 -9.09
CA ARG A 434 -19.56 32.19 -7.85
C ARG A 434 -21.01 32.63 -7.65
N THR A 435 -21.34 33.82 -8.05
CA THR A 435 -22.71 34.37 -7.90
C THR A 435 -23.67 33.69 -8.86
N GLU A 436 -23.27 33.53 -10.12
CA GLU A 436 -24.03 32.80 -11.14
C GLU A 436 -24.22 31.34 -10.76
N ALA A 437 -23.14 30.69 -10.31
CA ALA A 437 -23.17 29.30 -9.81
C ALA A 437 -24.14 29.15 -8.63
N THR A 438 -24.07 30.03 -7.63
CA THR A 438 -24.98 29.99 -6.47
C THR A 438 -26.44 30.22 -6.88
N ALA A 439 -26.70 31.08 -7.83
CA ALA A 439 -28.04 31.30 -8.36
C ALA A 439 -28.60 30.05 -9.09
N LEU A 440 -27.77 29.42 -9.95
CA LEU A 440 -28.13 28.21 -10.67
C LEU A 440 -28.43 27.05 -9.69
N LEU A 441 -27.57 26.87 -8.69
CA LEU A 441 -27.71 25.80 -7.71
C LEU A 441 -28.88 26.02 -6.75
N ALA A 442 -29.33 27.27 -6.54
CA ALA A 442 -30.53 27.55 -5.74
C ALA A 442 -31.79 26.88 -6.31
N ASP A 443 -31.85 26.69 -7.63
CA ASP A 443 -32.96 26.02 -8.30
C ASP A 443 -32.98 24.51 -8.00
N LEU A 444 -31.85 23.92 -7.63
CA LEU A 444 -31.71 22.48 -7.26
C LEU A 444 -32.08 22.19 -5.79
N ARG A 445 -32.23 23.20 -4.94
CA ARG A 445 -32.55 22.99 -3.52
C ARG A 445 -33.74 22.05 -3.30
N PRO A 446 -34.87 22.13 -4.05
CA PRO A 446 -36.00 21.25 -3.82
C PRO A 446 -35.68 19.76 -3.94
N ILE A 447 -34.77 19.35 -4.84
CA ILE A 447 -34.42 17.95 -5.02
C ILE A 447 -33.47 17.45 -3.94
N PHE A 448 -32.57 18.30 -3.44
CA PHE A 448 -31.65 17.95 -2.37
C PHE A 448 -32.31 17.97 -0.98
N SER A 449 -33.24 18.88 -0.73
CA SER A 449 -34.00 18.99 0.53
C SER A 449 -35.15 18.01 0.65
N SER A 450 -35.41 17.16 -0.36
CA SER A 450 -36.48 16.15 -0.31
C SER A 450 -36.23 15.10 0.77
N GLU A 451 -37.13 14.93 1.71
CA GLU A 451 -37.09 13.89 2.78
C GLU A 451 -37.35 12.47 2.24
N THR A 452 -38.05 12.37 1.10
CA THR A 452 -38.53 11.09 0.54
C THR A 452 -37.55 10.46 -0.47
N SER A 453 -36.63 11.25 -1.02
CA SER A 453 -35.64 10.79 -1.99
C SER A 453 -34.38 10.33 -1.31
N LEU A 454 -33.90 9.12 -1.64
CA LEU A 454 -32.60 8.61 -1.23
C LEU A 454 -31.48 9.29 -2.04
N LYS A 455 -30.53 9.96 -1.38
CA LYS A 455 -29.35 10.55 -2.01
C LYS A 455 -28.23 9.53 -2.06
N VAL A 456 -27.75 9.22 -3.25
CA VAL A 456 -26.73 8.21 -3.50
C VAL A 456 -25.47 8.88 -4.08
N GLY A 457 -24.30 8.48 -3.62
CA GLY A 457 -23.01 8.93 -4.16
C GLY A 457 -21.89 7.94 -3.81
N GLN A 458 -20.72 8.22 -4.32
CA GLN A 458 -19.46 7.52 -4.00
C GLN A 458 -18.54 8.49 -3.27
N ASN A 459 -18.14 8.21 -2.03
CA ASN A 459 -17.44 9.16 -1.16
C ASN A 459 -18.27 10.46 -0.95
N LEU A 460 -19.56 10.24 -0.76
CA LEU A 460 -20.61 11.25 -0.74
C LEU A 460 -20.33 12.43 0.21
N LYS A 461 -19.58 12.22 1.28
CA LYS A 461 -19.21 13.29 2.21
C LYS A 461 -18.48 14.45 1.51
N TYR A 462 -17.64 14.17 0.51
CA TYR A 462 -16.98 15.20 -0.30
C TYR A 462 -17.99 16.07 -1.04
N ASP A 463 -18.94 15.46 -1.73
CA ASP A 463 -19.98 16.18 -2.49
C ASP A 463 -20.87 17.04 -1.59
N LEU A 464 -21.17 16.50 -0.39
CA LEU A 464 -21.94 17.25 0.62
C LEU A 464 -21.18 18.48 1.12
N HIS A 465 -19.85 18.43 1.27
CA HIS A 465 -19.04 19.60 1.58
C HIS A 465 -19.15 20.66 0.49
N ILE A 466 -19.05 20.24 -0.78
CA ILE A 466 -19.18 21.14 -1.93
C ILE A 466 -20.56 21.79 -1.94
N LEU A 467 -21.65 21.01 -1.86
CA LEU A 467 -23.02 21.52 -1.85
C LEU A 467 -23.26 22.54 -0.72
N LEU A 468 -22.79 22.22 0.50
CA LEU A 468 -22.89 23.13 1.65
C LEU A 468 -22.14 24.44 1.44
N SER A 469 -21.02 24.42 0.71
CA SER A 469 -20.29 25.67 0.40
C SER A 469 -21.06 26.59 -0.56
N TYR A 470 -22.04 26.07 -1.29
CA TYR A 470 -23.00 26.83 -2.09
C TYR A 470 -24.36 27.06 -1.39
N GLY A 471 -24.47 26.70 -0.09
CA GLY A 471 -25.70 26.89 0.70
C GLY A 471 -26.80 25.89 0.38
N ILE A 472 -26.46 24.71 -0.09
CA ILE A 472 -27.38 23.60 -0.33
C ILE A 472 -27.21 22.56 0.76
N GLU A 473 -28.26 22.37 1.54
CA GLU A 473 -28.37 21.31 2.52
C GLU A 473 -29.14 20.14 1.93
N THR A 474 -28.73 18.92 2.29
CA THR A 474 -29.43 17.69 1.88
C THR A 474 -30.25 17.14 3.03
N ALA A 475 -31.46 16.64 2.72
CA ALA A 475 -32.33 16.00 3.69
C ALA A 475 -32.67 14.56 3.28
N GLY A 476 -33.28 13.79 4.19
CA GLY A 476 -33.67 12.41 3.99
C GLY A 476 -32.49 11.43 4.15
N LYS A 477 -32.68 10.22 3.61
CA LYS A 477 -31.67 9.17 3.69
C LYS A 477 -30.53 9.38 2.68
N HIS A 478 -29.36 8.92 3.07
CA HIS A 478 -28.15 8.91 2.24
C HIS A 478 -27.65 7.48 2.04
N PHE A 479 -26.97 7.23 0.93
CA PHE A 479 -26.31 5.97 0.62
C PHE A 479 -24.96 6.24 -0.04
N ASP A 480 -23.88 5.94 0.65
CA ASP A 480 -22.52 6.01 0.14
C ASP A 480 -22.06 4.61 -0.30
N THR A 481 -21.76 4.43 -1.59
CA THR A 481 -21.33 3.15 -2.15
C THR A 481 -19.96 2.71 -1.66
N MET A 482 -19.06 3.66 -1.32
CA MET A 482 -17.76 3.39 -0.71
C MET A 482 -17.91 2.81 0.70
N ILE A 483 -18.78 3.39 1.52
CA ILE A 483 -19.05 2.91 2.89
C ILE A 483 -19.82 1.58 2.86
N ALA A 484 -20.76 1.40 1.93
CA ALA A 484 -21.47 0.13 1.73
C ALA A 484 -20.50 -1.01 1.40
N HIS A 485 -19.59 -0.78 0.45
CA HIS A 485 -18.55 -1.74 0.09
C HIS A 485 -17.59 -2.01 1.26
N TYR A 486 -17.18 -0.98 2.00
CA TYR A 486 -16.32 -1.14 3.17
C TYR A 486 -16.95 -2.06 4.24
N LEU A 487 -18.23 -1.98 4.51
CA LEU A 487 -18.89 -2.87 5.47
C LEU A 487 -18.89 -4.34 5.02
N LEU A 488 -19.00 -4.57 3.71
CA LEU A 488 -18.97 -5.91 3.12
C LEU A 488 -17.55 -6.46 3.03
N TYR A 489 -16.58 -5.62 2.64
CA TYR A 489 -15.20 -6.01 2.31
C TYR A 489 -14.15 -5.04 2.89
N PRO A 490 -13.98 -4.99 4.23
CA PRO A 490 -13.18 -3.95 4.91
C PRO A 490 -11.68 -3.98 4.60
N ASP A 491 -11.16 -5.06 4.02
CA ASP A 491 -9.74 -5.24 3.67
C ASP A 491 -9.40 -4.87 2.23
N MET A 492 -10.40 -4.47 1.45
CA MET A 492 -10.24 -4.12 0.05
C MET A 492 -10.05 -2.61 -0.14
N ARG A 493 -9.67 -2.20 -1.35
CA ARG A 493 -9.75 -0.82 -1.78
C ARG A 493 -11.17 -0.49 -2.21
N HIS A 494 -11.56 0.77 -2.06
CA HIS A 494 -12.92 1.22 -2.24
C HIS A 494 -13.05 2.30 -3.33
N GLY A 495 -12.08 2.41 -4.26
CA GLY A 495 -12.12 3.32 -5.41
C GLY A 495 -13.21 2.92 -6.40
N LEU A 496 -13.88 3.90 -7.01
CA LEU A 496 -14.99 3.67 -7.92
C LEU A 496 -14.59 2.79 -9.11
N ASP A 497 -13.45 3.05 -9.70
CA ASP A 497 -12.87 2.30 -10.82
C ASP A 497 -12.58 0.83 -10.47
N GLU A 498 -12.02 0.60 -9.26
CA GLU A 498 -11.76 -0.76 -8.75
C GLU A 498 -13.08 -1.50 -8.47
N LEU A 499 -14.10 -0.80 -7.95
CA LEU A 499 -15.43 -1.38 -7.70
C LEU A 499 -16.15 -1.73 -9.00
N ALA A 500 -16.12 -0.84 -9.99
CA ALA A 500 -16.69 -1.05 -11.32
C ALA A 500 -16.06 -2.28 -12.01
N GLU A 501 -14.73 -2.36 -12.02
CA GLU A 501 -14.02 -3.49 -12.64
C GLU A 501 -14.36 -4.81 -11.95
N LYS A 502 -14.38 -4.82 -10.61
CA LYS A 502 -14.54 -6.05 -9.83
C LYS A 502 -15.97 -6.56 -9.79
N PHE A 503 -16.96 -5.68 -9.57
CA PHE A 503 -18.35 -6.07 -9.30
C PHE A 503 -19.27 -5.94 -10.49
N LEU A 504 -18.91 -5.09 -11.46
CA LEU A 504 -19.69 -4.90 -12.69
C LEU A 504 -18.95 -5.40 -13.93
N GLY A 505 -17.65 -5.73 -13.85
CA GLY A 505 -16.84 -6.13 -15.01
C GLY A 505 -16.61 -4.99 -16.01
N TYR A 506 -16.74 -3.74 -15.55
CA TYR A 506 -16.68 -2.54 -16.37
C TYR A 506 -15.41 -1.75 -16.11
N LYS A 507 -14.67 -1.44 -17.17
CA LYS A 507 -13.48 -0.60 -17.08
C LYS A 507 -13.84 0.85 -17.37
N MET A 508 -13.74 1.70 -16.37
CA MET A 508 -14.01 3.13 -16.46
C MET A 508 -12.87 3.90 -17.14
N MET A 509 -13.18 5.11 -17.61
CA MET A 509 -12.19 6.09 -18.03
C MET A 509 -11.39 6.54 -16.80
N SER A 510 -10.04 6.47 -16.87
CA SER A 510 -9.22 6.95 -15.75
C SER A 510 -9.16 8.48 -15.70
N PHE A 511 -8.92 9.03 -14.50
CA PHE A 511 -8.76 10.47 -14.32
C PHE A 511 -7.61 11.05 -15.17
N GLU A 512 -6.50 10.29 -15.33
CA GLU A 512 -5.39 10.66 -16.19
C GLU A 512 -5.78 10.71 -17.68
N GLU A 513 -6.60 9.76 -18.14
CA GLU A 513 -7.12 9.74 -19.50
C GLU A 513 -8.06 10.93 -19.75
N MET A 514 -8.92 11.25 -18.79
CA MET A 514 -9.81 12.40 -18.85
C MET A 514 -9.05 13.72 -18.91
N LEU A 515 -7.99 13.88 -18.09
CA LEU A 515 -7.20 15.11 -18.02
C LEU A 515 -6.27 15.34 -19.21
N ALA A 516 -5.92 14.31 -19.99
CA ALA A 516 -4.88 14.43 -21.04
C ALA A 516 -5.15 15.60 -22.02
N PRO A 517 -4.16 16.48 -22.31
CA PRO A 517 -2.73 16.35 -22.00
C PRO A 517 -2.28 16.93 -20.63
N GLN A 518 -3.17 17.41 -19.78
CA GLN A 518 -2.83 17.88 -18.43
C GLN A 518 -2.41 16.70 -17.53
N THR A 519 -1.90 16.99 -16.33
CA THR A 519 -1.46 15.99 -15.37
C THR A 519 -2.19 16.12 -14.03
N PRO A 520 -2.38 15.04 -13.24
CA PRO A 520 -3.06 15.11 -11.93
C PRO A 520 -2.41 16.05 -10.91
N LYS A 521 -1.16 16.44 -11.11
CA LYS A 521 -0.45 17.38 -10.21
C LYS A 521 -0.78 18.84 -10.48
N GLN A 522 -1.18 19.16 -11.71
CA GLN A 522 -1.52 20.51 -12.13
C GLN A 522 -2.54 20.42 -13.26
N PHE A 523 -3.78 20.63 -12.92
CA PHE A 523 -4.90 20.55 -13.85
C PHE A 523 -5.92 21.69 -13.61
N ASP A 524 -6.73 21.91 -14.62
CA ASP A 524 -7.91 22.74 -14.58
C ASP A 524 -9.00 22.03 -15.40
N LEU A 525 -10.04 21.52 -14.73
CA LEU A 525 -11.12 20.79 -15.38
C LEU A 525 -11.87 21.63 -16.39
N ARG A 526 -11.94 22.97 -16.19
CA ARG A 526 -12.59 23.88 -17.13
C ARG A 526 -11.87 24.00 -18.49
N GLN A 527 -10.62 23.51 -18.58
CA GLN A 527 -9.81 23.46 -19.81
C GLN A 527 -9.82 22.08 -20.47
N VAL A 528 -10.47 21.09 -19.85
CA VAL A 528 -10.67 19.77 -20.46
C VAL A 528 -11.69 19.90 -21.59
N GLU A 529 -11.55 19.08 -22.64
CA GLU A 529 -12.53 19.02 -23.70
C GLU A 529 -13.92 18.71 -23.14
N PRO A 530 -14.95 19.55 -23.41
CA PRO A 530 -16.26 19.40 -22.77
C PRO A 530 -16.89 18.00 -22.92
N ALA A 531 -16.81 17.41 -24.11
CA ALA A 531 -17.37 16.07 -24.35
C ALA A 531 -16.68 14.98 -23.52
N ARG A 532 -15.38 15.15 -23.25
CA ARG A 532 -14.61 14.21 -22.42
C ARG A 532 -14.96 14.33 -20.95
N LEU A 533 -15.05 15.57 -20.43
CA LEU A 533 -15.47 15.81 -19.05
C LEU A 533 -16.91 15.35 -18.82
N GLN A 534 -17.81 15.62 -19.76
CA GLN A 534 -19.21 15.16 -19.70
C GLN A 534 -19.30 13.63 -19.65
N PHE A 535 -18.50 12.94 -20.46
CA PHE A 535 -18.49 11.49 -20.47
C PHE A 535 -17.97 10.93 -19.14
N TYR A 536 -16.81 11.42 -18.66
CA TYR A 536 -16.20 10.99 -17.42
C TYR A 536 -17.16 11.17 -16.23
N ALA A 537 -17.66 12.39 -16.02
CA ALA A 537 -18.56 12.70 -14.91
C ALA A 537 -19.89 11.90 -14.97
N ALA A 538 -20.45 11.73 -16.17
CA ALA A 538 -21.66 10.94 -16.35
C ALA A 538 -21.41 9.44 -16.11
N GLU A 539 -20.25 8.92 -16.51
CA GLU A 539 -19.84 7.55 -16.25
C GLU A 539 -19.75 7.30 -14.75
N ASP A 540 -19.11 8.19 -13.97
CA ASP A 540 -18.97 8.08 -12.52
C ASP A 540 -20.35 7.97 -11.83
N THR A 541 -21.30 8.83 -12.19
CA THR A 541 -22.65 8.79 -11.64
C THR A 541 -23.44 7.55 -12.07
N HIS A 542 -23.34 7.12 -13.34
CA HIS A 542 -24.01 5.92 -13.84
C HIS A 542 -23.53 4.67 -13.12
N ILE A 543 -22.21 4.51 -13.00
CA ILE A 543 -21.60 3.38 -12.32
C ILE A 543 -21.93 3.40 -10.83
N THR A 544 -21.93 4.57 -10.18
CA THR A 544 -22.34 4.72 -8.79
C THR A 544 -23.79 4.27 -8.57
N PHE A 545 -24.72 4.58 -9.49
CA PHE A 545 -26.09 4.07 -9.42
C PHE A 545 -26.18 2.55 -9.52
N LEU A 546 -25.41 1.94 -10.43
CA LEU A 546 -25.38 0.48 -10.58
C LEU A 546 -24.77 -0.20 -9.35
N LEU A 547 -23.69 0.35 -8.79
CA LEU A 547 -23.06 -0.13 -7.57
C LEU A 547 -23.97 0.01 -6.34
N TYR A 548 -24.76 1.12 -6.27
CA TYR A 548 -25.77 1.27 -5.24
C TYR A 548 -26.74 0.08 -5.23
N ARG A 549 -27.35 -0.25 -6.39
CA ARG A 549 -28.27 -1.39 -6.51
C ARG A 549 -27.60 -2.70 -6.09
N TYR A 550 -26.36 -2.90 -6.52
CA TYR A 550 -25.61 -4.10 -6.20
C TYR A 550 -25.30 -4.22 -4.71
N PHE A 551 -24.82 -3.16 -4.06
CA PHE A 551 -24.42 -3.21 -2.65
C PHE A 551 -25.61 -3.13 -1.69
N ALA A 552 -26.71 -2.45 -2.04
CA ALA A 552 -27.92 -2.41 -1.21
C ALA A 552 -28.51 -3.82 -1.00
N GLU A 553 -28.57 -4.62 -2.05
CA GLU A 553 -29.02 -6.02 -1.96
C GLU A 553 -28.08 -6.86 -1.06
N ARG A 554 -26.77 -6.71 -1.23
CA ARG A 554 -25.77 -7.45 -0.46
C ARG A 554 -25.69 -7.06 1.01
N LEU A 555 -25.86 -5.80 1.33
CA LEU A 555 -25.98 -5.36 2.73
C LEU A 555 -27.19 -6.03 3.40
N GLN A 556 -28.30 -6.14 2.71
CA GLN A 556 -29.48 -6.84 3.20
C GLN A 556 -29.23 -8.34 3.41
N GLN A 557 -28.64 -9.00 2.44
CA GLN A 557 -28.28 -10.44 2.52
C GLN A 557 -27.29 -10.70 3.64
N ALA A 558 -26.32 -9.80 3.84
CA ALA A 558 -25.34 -9.88 4.91
C ALA A 558 -25.88 -9.48 6.29
N GLY A 559 -27.11 -8.95 6.42
CA GLY A 559 -27.66 -8.46 7.69
C GLY A 559 -26.97 -7.19 8.21
N LEU A 560 -26.34 -6.40 7.32
CA LEU A 560 -25.56 -5.18 7.67
C LEU A 560 -26.35 -3.89 7.44
N THR A 561 -27.60 -3.96 6.98
CA THR A 561 -28.42 -2.77 6.67
C THR A 561 -28.63 -1.88 7.91
N ASP A 562 -28.91 -2.48 9.08
CA ASP A 562 -29.10 -1.70 10.32
C ASP A 562 -27.82 -0.95 10.74
N LEU A 563 -26.66 -1.59 10.63
CA LEU A 563 -25.37 -0.95 10.91
C LEU A 563 -25.10 0.20 9.91
N PHE A 564 -25.37 -0.01 8.64
CA PHE A 564 -25.22 0.99 7.59
C PHE A 564 -26.14 2.19 7.81
N GLU A 565 -27.47 1.95 7.96
CA GLU A 565 -28.46 3.03 8.05
C GLU A 565 -28.49 3.75 9.39
N ARG A 566 -28.20 3.06 10.51
CA ARG A 566 -28.31 3.64 11.86
C ARG A 566 -26.99 4.14 12.43
N VAL A 567 -25.87 3.70 11.89
CA VAL A 567 -24.56 4.08 12.39
C VAL A 567 -23.73 4.80 11.30
N GLU A 568 -23.40 4.13 10.19
CA GLU A 568 -22.41 4.70 9.27
C GLU A 568 -22.95 5.91 8.52
N MET A 569 -24.19 5.90 8.03
CA MET A 569 -24.75 7.05 7.30
C MET A 569 -25.01 8.25 8.21
N PRO A 570 -25.62 8.12 9.41
CA PRO A 570 -25.73 9.25 10.33
C PRO A 570 -24.37 9.77 10.78
N LEU A 571 -23.39 8.91 11.02
CA LEU A 571 -22.04 9.31 11.38
C LEU A 571 -21.38 10.17 10.29
N MET A 572 -21.58 9.84 9.01
CA MET A 572 -21.05 10.64 7.90
C MET A 572 -21.48 12.11 8.02
N GLN A 573 -22.74 12.39 8.43
CA GLN A 573 -23.25 13.74 8.64
C GLN A 573 -22.60 14.42 9.84
N VAL A 574 -22.36 13.69 10.94
CA VAL A 574 -21.64 14.21 12.10
C VAL A 574 -20.22 14.60 11.72
N LEU A 575 -19.52 13.72 10.99
CA LEU A 575 -18.15 13.99 10.52
C LEU A 575 -18.08 15.17 9.58
N LEU A 576 -19.04 15.30 8.66
CA LEU A 576 -19.21 16.49 7.80
C LEU A 576 -19.28 17.78 8.63
N GLY A 577 -20.08 17.79 9.72
CA GLY A 577 -20.17 18.92 10.64
C GLY A 577 -18.87 19.22 11.36
N MET A 578 -18.19 18.19 11.87
CA MET A 578 -16.90 18.31 12.57
C MET A 578 -15.80 18.84 11.64
N GLU A 579 -15.71 18.32 10.43
CA GLU A 579 -14.72 18.75 9.42
C GLU A 579 -14.92 20.22 9.02
N ARG A 580 -16.16 20.67 8.92
CA ARG A 580 -16.46 22.08 8.62
C ARG A 580 -16.26 23.02 9.80
N GLU A 581 -16.53 22.55 11.03
CA GLU A 581 -16.26 23.32 12.25
C GLU A 581 -14.77 23.54 12.45
N GLY A 582 -13.98 22.47 12.31
CA GLY A 582 -12.51 22.50 12.53
C GLY A 582 -12.13 22.82 13.97
N VAL A 583 -10.84 22.92 14.22
CA VAL A 583 -10.26 23.25 15.52
C VAL A 583 -9.28 24.41 15.41
N ARG A 584 -9.42 25.42 16.26
CA ARG A 584 -8.52 26.59 16.28
C ARG A 584 -7.11 26.20 16.72
N LEU A 585 -6.11 26.76 16.01
CA LEU A 585 -4.70 26.52 16.31
C LEU A 585 -3.99 27.81 16.74
N ASP A 586 -3.33 27.77 17.88
CA ASP A 586 -2.45 28.84 18.35
C ASP A 586 -1.05 28.70 17.69
N LYS A 587 -0.83 29.47 16.62
CA LYS A 587 0.45 29.49 15.89
C LYS A 587 1.60 30.05 16.74
N ALA A 588 1.33 30.96 17.69
CA ALA A 588 2.37 31.51 18.54
C ALA A 588 2.89 30.46 19.54
N CYS A 589 1.99 29.65 20.09
CA CYS A 589 2.35 28.50 20.90
C CYS A 589 3.26 27.54 20.16
N LEU A 590 2.93 27.17 18.91
CA LEU A 590 3.78 26.30 18.09
C LEU A 590 5.12 26.91 17.72
N SER A 591 5.16 28.23 17.45
CA SER A 591 6.42 28.92 17.16
C SER A 591 7.37 28.87 18.36
N HIS A 592 6.85 29.07 19.58
CA HIS A 592 7.64 28.96 20.81
C HIS A 592 8.16 27.52 21.02
N GLN A 593 7.29 26.54 20.84
CA GLN A 593 7.70 25.13 20.91
C GLN A 593 8.73 24.76 19.85
N ALA A 594 8.67 25.35 18.64
CA ALA A 594 9.68 25.13 17.59
C ALA A 594 11.07 25.60 18.06
N GLU A 595 11.15 26.77 18.73
CA GLU A 595 12.41 27.31 19.27
C GLU A 595 12.97 26.41 20.40
N GLU A 596 12.10 25.93 21.29
CA GLU A 596 12.49 25.01 22.36
C GLU A 596 13.00 23.67 21.81
N LEU A 597 12.27 23.04 20.87
CA LEU A 597 12.64 21.77 20.28
C LEU A 597 13.93 21.91 19.42
N GLN A 598 14.10 23.03 18.72
CA GLN A 598 15.33 23.28 17.96
C GLN A 598 16.54 23.45 18.90
N THR A 599 16.37 24.11 20.05
CA THR A 599 17.41 24.23 21.08
C THR A 599 17.78 22.84 21.62
N GLN A 600 16.77 22.00 21.92
CA GLN A 600 16.97 20.63 22.39
C GLN A 600 17.69 19.77 21.34
N LEU A 601 17.32 19.89 20.05
CA LEU A 601 18.01 19.19 18.97
C LEU A 601 19.48 19.55 18.87
N THR A 602 19.81 20.85 18.98
CA THR A 602 21.19 21.33 18.96
C THR A 602 22.00 20.73 20.11
N HIS A 603 21.44 20.74 21.32
CA HIS A 603 22.08 20.14 22.48
C HIS A 603 22.29 18.62 22.32
N LEU A 604 21.27 17.89 21.84
CA LEU A 604 21.39 16.44 21.59
C LEU A 604 22.42 16.11 20.49
N GLU A 605 22.55 16.95 19.48
CA GLU A 605 23.57 16.81 18.43
C GLU A 605 24.99 17.02 19.00
N GLU A 606 25.19 18.02 19.85
CA GLU A 606 26.44 18.25 20.56
C GLU A 606 26.81 17.10 21.49
N GLU A 607 25.83 16.58 22.25
CA GLU A 607 26.04 15.41 23.11
C GLU A 607 26.43 14.15 22.32
N VAL A 608 25.74 13.88 21.21
CA VAL A 608 26.06 12.75 20.31
C VAL A 608 27.47 12.91 19.75
N CYS A 609 27.82 14.09 19.22
CA CYS A 609 29.16 14.37 18.70
C CYS A 609 30.25 14.23 19.78
N THR A 610 29.97 14.65 20.99
CA THR A 610 30.87 14.49 22.14
C THR A 610 31.12 13.03 22.50
N LEU A 611 30.03 12.22 22.51
CA LEU A 611 30.11 10.79 22.84
C LEU A 611 30.86 9.95 21.80
N ILE A 612 30.87 10.37 20.53
CA ILE A 612 31.55 9.66 19.45
C ILE A 612 32.90 10.30 19.09
N GLY A 613 33.16 11.53 19.50
CA GLY A 613 34.41 12.24 19.28
C GLY A 613 34.54 12.97 17.93
N HIS A 614 33.50 12.95 17.10
CA HIS A 614 33.46 13.66 15.82
C HIS A 614 32.01 14.01 15.38
N PRO A 615 31.81 15.00 14.49
CA PRO A 615 30.49 15.36 14.00
C PRO A 615 29.93 14.31 13.04
N ILE A 616 28.62 14.02 13.15
CA ILE A 616 27.87 13.18 12.22
C ILE A 616 26.50 13.82 11.88
N ASN A 617 25.93 13.40 10.77
CA ASN A 617 24.52 13.67 10.49
C ASN A 617 23.64 12.57 11.08
N ILE A 618 22.99 12.82 12.23
CA ILE A 618 22.13 11.87 12.94
C ILE A 618 20.91 11.45 12.12
N ASN A 619 20.46 12.28 11.15
CA ASN A 619 19.39 11.94 10.23
C ASN A 619 19.84 10.93 9.15
N SER A 620 21.15 10.75 8.95
CA SER A 620 21.68 9.78 8.01
C SER A 620 21.77 8.39 8.65
N SER A 621 20.84 7.51 8.32
CA SER A 621 20.87 6.10 8.76
C SER A 621 22.18 5.40 8.44
N LYS A 622 22.87 5.82 7.37
CA LYS A 622 24.17 5.29 6.97
C LYS A 622 25.25 5.67 7.96
N GLN A 623 25.41 6.98 8.26
CA GLN A 623 26.44 7.47 9.19
C GLN A 623 26.22 6.95 10.61
N VAL A 624 24.96 6.96 11.07
CA VAL A 624 24.60 6.37 12.37
C VAL A 624 24.93 4.88 12.42
N GLY A 625 24.66 4.14 11.35
CA GLY A 625 24.98 2.70 11.27
C GLY A 625 26.49 2.45 11.28
N GLU A 626 27.28 3.25 10.57
CA GLU A 626 28.77 3.16 10.57
C GLU A 626 29.32 3.39 11.97
N VAL A 627 28.87 4.44 12.66
CA VAL A 627 29.28 4.74 14.04
C VAL A 627 28.91 3.61 15.01
N LEU A 628 27.65 3.16 15.03
CA LEU A 628 27.19 2.20 16.04
C LEU A 628 27.76 0.79 15.82
N PHE A 629 27.94 0.36 14.57
CA PHE A 629 28.25 -1.01 14.25
C PHE A 629 29.67 -1.25 13.70
N GLU A 630 30.36 -0.22 13.19
CA GLU A 630 31.75 -0.36 12.71
C GLU A 630 32.75 0.28 13.68
N GLU A 631 32.47 1.51 14.16
CA GLU A 631 33.37 2.21 15.08
C GLU A 631 33.21 1.70 16.53
N LEU A 632 31.99 1.80 17.08
CA LEU A 632 31.66 1.39 18.46
C LEU A 632 31.43 -0.12 18.61
N ARG A 633 31.13 -0.82 17.52
CA ARG A 633 30.93 -2.28 17.44
C ARG A 633 29.97 -2.82 18.48
N LEU A 634 28.83 -2.13 18.68
CA LEU A 634 27.87 -2.48 19.73
C LEU A 634 27.20 -3.83 19.53
N VAL A 635 27.25 -4.39 18.30
CA VAL A 635 26.70 -5.71 17.97
C VAL A 635 27.70 -6.46 17.08
N GLU A 636 28.08 -7.68 17.43
CA GLU A 636 29.05 -8.50 16.67
C GLU A 636 28.55 -8.82 15.25
N LYS A 637 27.25 -9.05 15.06
CA LYS A 637 26.61 -9.32 13.78
C LYS A 637 25.40 -8.41 13.58
N ALA A 638 25.67 -7.13 13.26
CA ALA A 638 24.61 -6.17 12.98
C ALA A 638 23.91 -6.50 11.66
N LYS A 639 22.57 -6.43 11.68
CA LYS A 639 21.75 -6.69 10.50
C LYS A 639 21.94 -5.58 9.47
N LYS A 640 22.42 -5.95 8.28
CA LYS A 640 22.56 -5.02 7.15
C LYS A 640 21.29 -4.99 6.30
N THR A 641 21.03 -3.85 5.72
CA THR A 641 20.00 -3.67 4.69
C THR A 641 20.44 -4.30 3.37
N LYS A 642 19.51 -4.48 2.43
CA LYS A 642 19.81 -5.00 1.09
C LYS A 642 20.82 -4.13 0.32
N THR A 643 20.94 -2.85 0.67
CA THR A 643 21.89 -1.90 0.10
C THR A 643 23.25 -1.88 0.80
N GLY A 644 23.49 -2.85 1.71
CA GLY A 644 24.74 -3.00 2.45
C GLY A 644 24.92 -2.04 3.64
N GLY A 645 23.99 -1.10 3.86
CA GLY A 645 23.96 -0.25 5.05
C GLY A 645 23.38 -0.98 6.25
N TYR A 646 23.57 -0.43 7.45
CA TYR A 646 23.00 -0.98 8.67
C TYR A 646 21.56 -0.54 8.88
N THR A 647 20.75 -1.42 9.43
CA THR A 647 19.39 -1.05 9.88
C THR A 647 19.48 -0.29 11.19
N THR A 648 19.04 0.97 11.18
CA THR A 648 19.01 1.86 12.36
C THR A 648 17.57 2.29 12.69
N SER A 649 16.59 1.38 12.48
CA SER A 649 15.21 1.64 12.88
C SER A 649 15.10 1.74 14.41
N GLU A 650 14.07 2.42 14.89
CA GLU A 650 13.78 2.58 16.32
C GLU A 650 13.80 1.23 17.05
N GLU A 651 13.17 0.21 16.49
CA GLU A 651 13.13 -1.15 17.06
C GLU A 651 14.53 -1.77 17.22
N VAL A 652 15.44 -1.52 16.27
CA VAL A 652 16.82 -2.05 16.33
C VAL A 652 17.63 -1.28 17.35
N LEU A 653 17.48 0.05 17.40
CA LEU A 653 18.21 0.89 18.32
C LEU A 653 17.73 0.68 19.76
N GLU A 654 16.43 0.51 20.02
CA GLU A 654 15.90 0.21 21.37
C GLU A 654 16.50 -1.08 21.94
N LYS A 655 16.71 -2.13 21.15
CA LYS A 655 17.34 -3.39 21.59
C LYS A 655 18.80 -3.24 22.04
N ILE A 656 19.44 -2.15 21.67
CA ILE A 656 20.84 -1.86 22.01
C ILE A 656 20.99 -0.57 22.83
N ARG A 657 19.90 0.00 23.32
CA ARG A 657 19.86 1.29 24.05
C ARG A 657 20.83 1.30 25.22
N ASP A 658 20.86 0.21 26.00
CA ASP A 658 21.66 0.10 27.22
C ASP A 658 23.15 -0.20 26.93
N LYS A 659 23.53 -0.49 25.67
CA LYS A 659 24.91 -0.85 25.33
C LYS A 659 25.85 0.35 25.28
N HIS A 660 25.35 1.52 24.94
CA HIS A 660 26.11 2.76 24.89
C HIS A 660 25.19 3.99 24.99
N PRO A 661 25.55 5.02 25.78
CA PRO A 661 24.74 6.21 25.98
C PRO A 661 24.33 6.93 24.68
N VAL A 662 25.17 6.87 23.64
CA VAL A 662 24.91 7.50 22.36
C VAL A 662 23.64 6.99 21.69
N VAL A 663 23.27 5.71 21.92
CA VAL A 663 22.09 5.11 21.28
C VAL A 663 20.82 5.77 21.79
N GLY A 664 20.72 5.97 23.11
CA GLY A 664 19.62 6.71 23.73
C GLY A 664 19.51 8.14 23.17
N LYS A 665 20.64 8.86 23.07
CA LYS A 665 20.67 10.23 22.54
C LYS A 665 20.26 10.32 21.06
N ILE A 666 20.64 9.33 20.24
CA ILE A 666 20.21 9.24 18.85
C ILE A 666 18.69 9.00 18.74
N LEU A 667 18.13 8.15 19.60
CA LEU A 667 16.68 7.90 19.68
C LEU A 667 15.94 9.17 20.11
N ASP A 668 16.41 9.84 21.16
CA ASP A 668 15.85 11.08 21.66
C ASP A 668 15.89 12.18 20.56
N TYR A 669 17.03 12.37 19.88
CA TYR A 669 17.16 13.30 18.76
C TYR A 669 16.13 13.02 17.65
N ARG A 670 16.00 11.76 17.22
CA ARG A 670 15.07 11.38 16.16
C ARG A 670 13.61 11.58 16.58
N GLY A 671 13.31 11.32 17.86
CA GLY A 671 11.98 11.58 18.43
C GLY A 671 11.64 13.07 18.38
N VAL A 672 12.51 13.92 18.89
CA VAL A 672 12.35 15.38 18.89
C VAL A 672 12.28 15.94 17.45
N LYS A 673 13.15 15.48 16.55
CA LYS A 673 13.14 15.92 15.13
C LYS A 673 11.84 15.55 14.44
N LYS A 674 11.29 14.35 14.72
CA LYS A 674 10.00 13.93 14.18
C LYS A 674 8.86 14.82 14.68
N LEU A 675 8.84 15.16 15.97
CA LEU A 675 7.85 16.08 16.54
C LEU A 675 7.91 17.45 15.87
N LEU A 676 9.12 18.00 15.78
CA LEU A 676 9.34 19.30 15.15
C LEU A 676 8.85 19.34 13.69
N SER A 677 9.34 18.42 12.85
CA SER A 677 9.06 18.45 11.41
C SER A 677 7.63 17.98 11.05
N THR A 678 7.08 17.00 11.77
CA THR A 678 5.78 16.39 11.40
C THR A 678 4.60 17.22 11.93
N TYR A 679 4.77 17.86 13.09
CA TYR A 679 3.67 18.58 13.75
C TYR A 679 3.97 20.08 13.88
N VAL A 680 5.04 20.46 14.58
CA VAL A 680 5.23 21.84 15.00
C VAL A 680 5.49 22.80 13.80
N GLU A 681 6.30 22.37 12.83
CA GLU A 681 6.56 23.12 11.59
C GLU A 681 5.45 22.94 10.54
N ALA A 682 4.81 21.78 10.49
CA ALA A 682 3.83 21.48 9.46
C ALA A 682 2.44 22.05 9.75
N LEU A 683 1.93 21.93 10.99
CA LEU A 683 0.57 22.35 11.35
C LEU A 683 0.27 23.82 11.04
N PRO A 684 1.15 24.80 11.29
CA PRO A 684 0.87 26.21 10.95
C PRO A 684 0.57 26.48 9.47
N SER A 685 1.12 25.65 8.57
CA SER A 685 0.89 25.76 7.11
C SER A 685 -0.46 25.19 6.67
N LEU A 686 -1.13 24.41 7.53
CA LEU A 686 -2.42 23.76 7.26
C LEU A 686 -3.60 24.53 7.86
N VAL A 687 -3.33 25.69 8.46
CA VAL A 687 -4.38 26.55 9.04
C VAL A 687 -5.07 27.37 7.95
N TYR A 688 -6.37 27.22 7.86
CA TYR A 688 -7.24 27.92 6.95
C TYR A 688 -7.42 29.42 7.34
N PRO A 689 -8.01 30.26 6.46
CA PRO A 689 -8.19 31.71 6.73
C PRO A 689 -9.00 32.04 7.99
N ASP A 690 -9.84 31.15 8.48
CA ASP A 690 -10.61 31.28 9.73
C ASP A 690 -9.78 31.02 11.00
N GLY A 691 -8.52 30.62 10.84
CA GLY A 691 -7.60 30.32 11.96
C GLY A 691 -7.74 28.88 12.49
N LYS A 692 -8.45 28.01 11.80
CA LYS A 692 -8.71 26.64 12.20
C LYS A 692 -7.98 25.61 11.29
N ILE A 693 -7.81 24.42 11.78
CA ILE A 693 -7.42 23.21 11.03
C ILE A 693 -8.68 22.38 10.81
N HIS A 694 -8.89 21.95 9.58
CA HIS A 694 -9.99 21.11 9.16
C HIS A 694 -9.45 19.73 8.74
N SER A 695 -9.36 18.82 9.71
CA SER A 695 -8.88 17.45 9.46
C SER A 695 -10.00 16.60 8.89
N SER A 696 -9.71 15.77 7.89
CA SER A 696 -10.67 14.80 7.35
C SER A 696 -10.74 13.54 8.22
N PHE A 697 -11.94 13.07 8.54
CA PHE A 697 -12.19 11.82 9.28
C PHE A 697 -12.71 10.74 8.33
N ASN A 698 -11.95 9.64 8.18
CA ASN A 698 -12.25 8.59 7.22
C ASN A 698 -12.86 7.36 7.93
N GLN A 699 -14.01 6.89 7.41
CA GLN A 699 -14.74 5.72 7.93
C GLN A 699 -14.23 4.40 7.33
N THR A 700 -13.55 4.42 6.18
CA THR A 700 -13.27 3.25 5.32
C THR A 700 -11.81 2.80 5.31
N ILE A 701 -10.93 3.40 6.12
CA ILE A 701 -9.49 3.08 6.12
C ILE A 701 -9.14 1.95 7.10
N ALA A 702 -9.70 2.02 8.32
CA ALA A 702 -9.36 1.05 9.35
C ALA A 702 -10.31 -0.15 9.31
N ALA A 703 -9.81 -1.32 8.99
CA ALA A 703 -10.62 -2.54 8.90
C ALA A 703 -11.28 -2.99 10.22
N THR A 704 -10.97 -2.33 11.35
CA THR A 704 -11.58 -2.57 12.67
C THR A 704 -12.84 -1.75 12.91
N GLY A 705 -13.25 -0.85 12.01
CA GLY A 705 -14.35 0.08 12.24
C GLY A 705 -13.93 1.42 12.87
N ARG A 706 -12.68 1.55 13.35
CA ARG A 706 -12.17 2.83 13.89
C ARG A 706 -12.10 3.90 12.81
N LEU A 707 -12.32 5.14 13.20
CA LEU A 707 -12.05 6.30 12.34
C LEU A 707 -10.53 6.49 12.20
N SER A 708 -10.11 7.02 11.07
CA SER A 708 -8.76 7.56 10.90
C SER A 708 -8.84 9.03 10.49
N SER A 709 -7.83 9.82 10.82
CA SER A 709 -7.77 11.22 10.38
C SER A 709 -6.62 11.46 9.40
N SER A 710 -6.84 12.39 8.48
CA SER A 710 -5.85 12.81 7.48
C SER A 710 -5.94 14.30 7.21
N ASN A 711 -4.88 14.88 6.69
CA ASN A 711 -4.78 16.28 6.26
C ASN A 711 -5.14 17.32 7.36
N PRO A 712 -4.52 17.29 8.55
CA PRO A 712 -3.49 16.39 9.08
C PRO A 712 -4.03 15.20 9.88
N ASN A 713 -3.16 14.18 10.14
CA ASN A 713 -3.51 13.11 11.07
C ASN A 713 -3.33 13.58 12.52
N ILE A 714 -4.41 14.08 13.13
CA ILE A 714 -4.41 14.58 14.51
C ILE A 714 -4.41 13.42 15.54
N GLN A 715 -4.95 12.25 15.19
CA GLN A 715 -5.03 11.08 16.08
C GLN A 715 -3.66 10.51 16.46
N ASN A 716 -2.61 10.84 15.70
CA ASN A 716 -1.24 10.36 15.93
C ASN A 716 -0.35 11.35 16.70
N ILE A 717 -0.88 12.46 17.21
CA ILE A 717 -0.12 13.40 18.05
C ILE A 717 0.29 12.68 19.34
N PRO A 718 1.62 12.55 19.63
CA PRO A 718 2.08 11.74 20.74
C PRO A 718 1.67 12.31 22.10
N ILE A 719 1.31 11.41 23.02
CA ILE A 719 0.89 11.77 24.39
C ILE A 719 1.84 11.23 25.48
N ARG A 720 2.81 10.37 25.09
CA ARG A 720 3.67 9.68 26.07
C ARG A 720 4.82 10.53 26.57
N THR A 721 5.36 11.41 25.74
CA THR A 721 6.46 12.32 26.10
C THR A 721 5.94 13.71 26.48
N PRO A 722 6.64 14.46 27.33
CA PRO A 722 6.27 15.84 27.65
C PRO A 722 6.16 16.74 26.42
N GLU A 723 7.15 16.63 25.50
CA GLU A 723 7.22 17.41 24.26
C GLU A 723 6.04 17.08 23.32
N GLY A 724 5.68 15.80 23.20
CA GLY A 724 4.51 15.38 22.41
C GLY A 724 3.20 15.91 22.98
N ARG A 725 3.04 15.87 24.32
CA ARG A 725 1.89 16.45 25.02
C ARG A 725 1.81 17.95 24.83
N ALA A 726 2.94 18.66 24.85
CA ALA A 726 2.98 20.12 24.70
C ALA A 726 2.34 20.57 23.37
N ILE A 727 2.42 19.77 22.29
CA ILE A 727 1.78 20.09 21.01
C ILE A 727 0.26 20.24 21.15
N ARG A 728 -0.37 19.48 22.07
CA ARG A 728 -1.81 19.58 22.32
C ARG A 728 -2.23 20.94 22.93
N ALA A 729 -1.29 21.66 23.56
CA ALA A 729 -1.57 23.00 24.10
C ALA A 729 -1.83 24.04 22.99
N ALA A 730 -1.39 23.77 21.75
CA ALA A 730 -1.66 24.64 20.62
C ALA A 730 -3.09 24.52 20.06
N PHE A 731 -3.83 23.47 20.42
CA PHE A 731 -5.24 23.31 20.04
C PHE A 731 -6.12 24.00 21.09
N VAL A 732 -6.74 25.08 20.69
CA VAL A 732 -7.47 25.98 21.60
C VAL A 732 -8.94 26.11 21.19
N PRO A 733 -9.85 26.42 22.13
CA PRO A 733 -11.24 26.69 21.81
C PRO A 733 -11.41 28.05 21.10
N ASP A 734 -12.59 28.30 20.57
CA ASP A 734 -12.96 29.63 20.06
C ASP A 734 -13.05 30.66 21.20
N GLU A 735 -13.03 31.94 20.83
CA GLU A 735 -13.10 33.04 21.79
C GLU A 735 -14.40 32.99 22.61
N GLY A 736 -14.31 32.98 23.89
CA GLY A 736 -15.45 32.87 24.83
C GLY A 736 -15.92 31.42 25.08
N ALA A 737 -15.21 30.43 24.56
CA ALA A 737 -15.47 29.02 24.77
C ALA A 737 -14.38 28.34 25.63
N THR A 738 -14.63 27.12 26.00
CA THR A 738 -13.66 26.20 26.65
C THR A 738 -13.54 24.91 25.82
N PHE A 739 -12.37 24.31 25.87
CA PHE A 739 -12.14 22.98 25.33
C PHE A 739 -12.67 21.96 26.33
N LEU A 740 -13.55 21.04 25.92
CA LEU A 740 -14.07 19.97 26.75
C LEU A 740 -13.66 18.64 26.10
N SER A 741 -12.98 17.79 26.90
CA SER A 741 -12.56 16.45 26.50
C SER A 741 -13.31 15.39 27.29
N ALA A 742 -13.73 14.32 26.64
CA ALA A 742 -14.42 13.19 27.26
C ALA A 742 -13.84 11.87 26.70
N ASP A 743 -13.22 11.07 27.58
CA ASP A 743 -12.52 9.83 27.21
C ASP A 743 -13.13 8.62 27.94
N TYR A 744 -13.37 7.53 27.24
CA TYR A 744 -13.86 6.29 27.83
C TYR A 744 -12.80 5.61 28.71
N SER A 745 -13.12 5.37 29.95
CA SER A 745 -12.23 4.67 30.89
C SER A 745 -12.18 3.18 30.60
N GLN A 746 -11.06 2.69 30.01
CA GLN A 746 -10.76 1.26 29.83
C GLN A 746 -11.84 0.51 29.05
N ILE A 747 -12.39 1.08 27.98
CA ILE A 747 -13.53 0.54 27.23
C ILE A 747 -13.28 -0.89 26.73
N GLU A 748 -12.08 -1.21 26.23
CA GLU A 748 -11.77 -2.55 25.71
C GLU A 748 -11.75 -3.62 26.82
N LEU A 749 -11.31 -3.26 28.04
CA LEU A 749 -11.37 -4.16 29.21
C LEU A 749 -12.82 -4.39 29.69
N ARG A 750 -13.65 -3.36 29.63
CA ARG A 750 -15.08 -3.46 29.93
C ARG A 750 -15.82 -4.33 28.93
N LEU A 751 -15.47 -4.20 27.63
CA LEU A 751 -15.96 -5.07 26.56
C LEU A 751 -15.47 -6.52 26.74
N MET A 752 -14.22 -6.73 27.17
CA MET A 752 -13.73 -8.07 27.49
C MET A 752 -14.56 -8.69 28.66
N ALA A 753 -14.87 -7.93 29.69
CA ALA A 753 -15.72 -8.40 30.79
C ALA A 753 -17.13 -8.78 30.27
N HIS A 754 -17.69 -7.98 29.37
CA HIS A 754 -19.00 -8.26 28.75
C HIS A 754 -19.00 -9.54 27.93
N PHE A 755 -18.04 -9.68 27.00
CA PHE A 755 -17.98 -10.83 26.08
C PHE A 755 -17.55 -12.15 26.74
N SER A 756 -16.64 -12.06 27.75
CA SER A 756 -16.15 -13.23 28.48
C SER A 756 -17.15 -13.74 29.53
N GLU A 757 -18.09 -12.87 29.97
CA GLU A 757 -19.03 -13.14 31.05
C GLU A 757 -18.29 -13.54 32.37
N ASP A 758 -17.03 -13.16 32.51
CA ASP A 758 -16.24 -13.49 33.70
C ASP A 758 -16.78 -12.77 34.95
N ALA A 759 -17.30 -13.54 35.88
CA ALA A 759 -17.96 -13.00 37.07
C ALA A 759 -17.02 -12.12 37.93
N ALA A 760 -15.73 -12.50 38.00
CA ALA A 760 -14.76 -11.78 38.83
C ALA A 760 -14.33 -10.46 38.15
N LEU A 761 -14.24 -10.43 36.84
CA LEU A 761 -13.93 -9.23 36.06
C LEU A 761 -15.13 -8.26 36.03
N ILE A 762 -16.35 -8.79 35.90
CA ILE A 762 -17.59 -8.01 35.96
C ILE A 762 -17.73 -7.35 37.34
N GLU A 763 -17.50 -8.09 38.42
CA GLU A 763 -17.61 -7.58 39.80
C GLU A 763 -16.59 -6.49 40.09
N ALA A 764 -15.33 -6.63 39.60
CA ALA A 764 -14.31 -5.60 39.73
C ALA A 764 -14.75 -4.26 39.13
N PHE A 765 -15.38 -4.29 37.94
CA PHE A 765 -15.92 -3.07 37.33
C PHE A 765 -17.16 -2.53 38.01
N ARG A 766 -18.08 -3.38 38.48
CA ARG A 766 -19.32 -2.96 39.16
C ARG A 766 -19.06 -2.34 40.53
N SER A 767 -18.05 -2.84 41.25
CA SER A 767 -17.63 -2.31 42.54
C SER A 767 -16.73 -1.08 42.46
N GLY A 768 -16.41 -0.58 41.24
CA GLY A 768 -15.53 0.57 41.01
C GLY A 768 -14.08 0.33 41.45
N GLN A 769 -13.62 -0.92 41.53
CA GLN A 769 -12.25 -1.25 41.90
C GLN A 769 -11.30 -0.98 40.73
N ASP A 770 -10.07 -0.59 41.02
CA ASP A 770 -9.01 -0.55 40.00
C ASP A 770 -8.73 -1.97 39.49
N VAL A 771 -9.17 -2.25 38.25
CA VAL A 771 -9.07 -3.58 37.64
C VAL A 771 -7.61 -4.05 37.55
N HIS A 772 -6.63 -3.14 37.41
CA HIS A 772 -5.22 -3.52 37.34
C HIS A 772 -4.69 -3.91 38.72
N GLN A 773 -5.13 -3.21 39.77
CA GLN A 773 -4.81 -3.54 41.16
C GLN A 773 -5.49 -4.84 41.58
N ALA A 774 -6.77 -5.02 41.21
CA ALA A 774 -7.51 -6.26 41.46
C ALA A 774 -6.88 -7.47 40.73
N THR A 775 -6.42 -7.29 39.50
CA THR A 775 -5.69 -8.31 38.76
C THR A 775 -4.36 -8.66 39.44
N ALA A 776 -3.59 -7.66 39.86
CA ALA A 776 -2.33 -7.88 40.58
C ALA A 776 -2.55 -8.63 41.89
N ALA A 777 -3.53 -8.21 42.72
CA ALA A 777 -3.90 -8.87 43.97
C ALA A 777 -4.18 -10.37 43.75
N LYS A 778 -4.94 -10.71 42.74
CA LYS A 778 -5.28 -12.11 42.38
C LYS A 778 -4.08 -12.91 41.90
N ILE A 779 -3.28 -12.35 40.97
CA ILE A 779 -2.10 -13.03 40.38
C ILE A 779 -1.05 -13.31 41.46
N TYR A 780 -0.79 -12.34 42.36
CA TYR A 780 0.22 -12.46 43.42
C TYR A 780 -0.33 -13.06 44.71
N GLY A 781 -1.66 -13.27 44.82
CA GLY A 781 -2.31 -13.83 45.98
C GLY A 781 -2.22 -12.90 47.23
N LEU A 782 -2.28 -11.58 47.00
CA LEU A 782 -2.13 -10.55 48.02
C LEU A 782 -3.46 -9.78 48.23
N PRO A 783 -3.69 -9.20 49.44
CA PRO A 783 -4.74 -8.21 49.64
C PRO A 783 -4.53 -6.99 48.73
N LEU A 784 -5.63 -6.29 48.39
CA LEU A 784 -5.58 -5.11 47.50
C LEU A 784 -4.61 -4.02 48.04
N GLU A 785 -4.57 -3.82 49.34
CA GLU A 785 -3.77 -2.81 49.98
C GLU A 785 -2.27 -3.10 49.99
N GLU A 786 -1.88 -4.35 49.76
CA GLU A 786 -0.49 -4.79 49.67
C GLU A 786 0.07 -4.78 48.23
N VAL A 787 -0.76 -4.45 47.22
CA VAL A 787 -0.33 -4.34 45.85
C VAL A 787 0.45 -3.05 45.66
N ASP A 788 1.73 -3.17 45.37
CA ASP A 788 2.59 -2.02 45.07
C ASP A 788 2.42 -1.49 43.61
N SER A 789 3.02 -0.35 43.33
CA SER A 789 2.93 0.32 42.03
C SER A 789 3.54 -0.48 40.87
N ASP A 790 4.58 -1.29 41.15
CA ASP A 790 5.23 -2.13 40.13
C ASP A 790 4.37 -3.34 39.80
N MET A 791 3.81 -4.01 40.80
CA MET A 791 2.83 -5.11 40.58
C MET A 791 1.63 -4.64 39.79
N ARG A 792 1.07 -3.47 40.14
CA ARG A 792 -0.04 -2.85 39.38
C ARG A 792 0.36 -2.53 37.96
N ARG A 793 1.56 -1.97 37.72
CA ARG A 793 2.09 -1.66 36.39
C ARG A 793 2.27 -2.95 35.54
N ARG A 794 2.83 -4.01 36.13
CA ARG A 794 2.99 -5.32 35.47
C ARG A 794 1.62 -5.93 35.13
N ALA A 795 0.65 -5.89 36.05
CA ALA A 795 -0.71 -6.35 35.81
C ALA A 795 -1.41 -5.51 34.72
N LYS A 796 -1.22 -4.18 34.69
CA LYS A 796 -1.71 -3.33 33.61
C LYS A 796 -1.17 -3.76 32.24
N THR A 797 0.13 -4.02 32.17
CA THR A 797 0.78 -4.48 30.91
C THR A 797 0.30 -5.87 30.51
N ALA A 798 0.09 -6.76 31.48
CA ALA A 798 -0.46 -8.11 31.24
C ALA A 798 -1.92 -8.02 30.78
N ASN A 799 -2.79 -7.24 31.43
CA ASN A 799 -4.20 -7.07 31.07
C ASN A 799 -4.35 -6.65 29.60
N PHE A 800 -3.68 -5.57 29.20
CA PHE A 800 -3.73 -5.14 27.80
C PHE A 800 -3.02 -6.12 26.85
N GLY A 801 -1.85 -6.64 27.26
CA GLY A 801 -1.10 -7.57 26.40
C GLY A 801 -1.90 -8.85 26.12
N ILE A 802 -2.57 -9.43 27.11
CA ILE A 802 -3.34 -10.67 26.97
C ILE A 802 -4.55 -10.46 26.07
N ILE A 803 -5.27 -9.34 26.20
CA ILE A 803 -6.38 -8.98 25.32
C ILE A 803 -5.92 -8.95 23.86
N TYR A 804 -4.70 -8.46 23.59
CA TYR A 804 -4.11 -8.45 22.26
C TYR A 804 -3.37 -9.74 21.86
N GLY A 805 -3.56 -10.83 22.63
CA GLY A 805 -2.97 -12.14 22.34
C GLY A 805 -1.44 -12.18 22.48
N ILE A 806 -0.86 -11.45 23.44
CA ILE A 806 0.59 -11.43 23.65
C ILE A 806 1.10 -12.81 24.07
N SER A 807 2.21 -13.27 23.49
CA SER A 807 2.89 -14.48 23.93
C SER A 807 3.75 -14.23 25.18
N ALA A 808 4.11 -15.30 25.90
CA ALA A 808 5.03 -15.20 27.04
C ALA A 808 6.39 -14.59 26.63
N PHE A 809 6.83 -14.77 25.38
CA PHE A 809 8.02 -14.11 24.84
C PHE A 809 7.79 -12.61 24.69
N GLY A 810 6.69 -12.18 24.08
CA GLY A 810 6.38 -10.76 23.89
C GLY A 810 6.17 -10.03 25.21
N LEU A 811 5.54 -10.68 26.21
CA LEU A 811 5.36 -10.09 27.54
C LEU A 811 6.68 -9.98 28.30
N SER A 812 7.56 -10.98 28.17
CA SER A 812 8.92 -10.99 28.73
C SER A 812 9.74 -9.79 28.22
N GLU A 813 9.73 -9.57 26.90
CA GLU A 813 10.41 -8.41 26.29
C GLU A 813 9.84 -7.08 26.76
N ARG A 814 8.49 -6.97 26.83
CA ARG A 814 7.81 -5.71 27.17
C ARG A 814 7.97 -5.30 28.62
N LEU A 815 8.08 -6.28 29.53
CA LEU A 815 8.29 -6.05 30.96
C LEU A 815 9.76 -6.14 31.38
N SER A 816 10.67 -6.54 30.47
CA SER A 816 12.07 -6.83 30.77
C SER A 816 12.25 -7.85 31.91
N ILE A 817 11.43 -8.91 31.93
CA ILE A 817 11.43 -9.99 32.92
C ILE A 817 11.75 -11.33 32.26
N PRO A 818 12.20 -12.36 33.04
CA PRO A 818 12.43 -13.69 32.50
C PRO A 818 11.15 -14.29 31.86
N ARG A 819 11.32 -15.04 30.76
CA ARG A 819 10.20 -15.69 30.05
C ARG A 819 9.35 -16.60 30.95
N LYS A 820 9.97 -17.21 31.96
CA LYS A 820 9.27 -18.04 32.95
C LYS A 820 8.29 -17.20 33.78
N GLU A 821 8.74 -16.06 34.27
CA GLU A 821 7.91 -15.11 35.06
C GLU A 821 6.79 -14.54 34.20
N ALA A 822 7.06 -14.17 32.93
CA ALA A 822 6.03 -13.74 31.99
C ALA A 822 4.96 -14.80 31.74
N LYS A 823 5.36 -16.07 31.68
CA LYS A 823 4.42 -17.19 31.57
C LYS A 823 3.59 -17.35 32.83
N GLU A 824 4.21 -17.27 34.02
CA GLU A 824 3.51 -17.34 35.32
C GLU A 824 2.47 -16.21 35.47
N LEU A 825 2.76 -14.99 34.97
CA LEU A 825 1.81 -13.89 34.91
C LEU A 825 0.62 -14.20 34.00
N ILE A 826 0.84 -14.75 32.82
CA ILE A 826 -0.22 -15.14 31.87
C ILE A 826 -1.08 -16.27 32.47
N ASP A 827 -0.44 -17.32 32.99
CA ASP A 827 -1.12 -18.47 33.59
C ASP A 827 -1.95 -18.03 34.81
N GLY A 828 -1.40 -17.14 35.66
CA GLY A 828 -2.07 -16.53 36.80
C GLY A 828 -3.27 -15.65 36.40
N TYR A 829 -3.16 -14.91 35.30
CA TYR A 829 -4.26 -14.14 34.76
C TYR A 829 -5.43 -15.04 34.33
N PHE A 830 -5.18 -16.09 33.56
CA PHE A 830 -6.23 -17.01 33.11
C PHE A 830 -6.82 -17.85 34.25
N ALA A 831 -6.01 -18.16 35.28
CA ALA A 831 -6.52 -18.79 36.51
C ALA A 831 -7.45 -17.84 37.29
N SER A 832 -7.16 -16.52 37.26
CA SER A 832 -7.97 -15.49 37.92
C SER A 832 -9.24 -15.13 37.17
N TYR A 833 -9.21 -15.26 35.85
CA TYR A 833 -10.30 -14.92 34.91
C TYR A 833 -10.55 -16.05 33.89
N PRO A 834 -11.09 -17.18 34.36
CA PRO A 834 -11.30 -18.36 33.47
C PRO A 834 -12.31 -18.10 32.34
N GLY A 835 -13.25 -17.17 32.54
CA GLY A 835 -14.20 -16.75 31.52
C GLY A 835 -13.52 -16.11 30.34
N VAL A 836 -12.43 -15.37 30.57
CA VAL A 836 -11.64 -14.75 29.48
C VAL A 836 -10.96 -15.82 28.62
N ALA A 837 -10.36 -16.86 29.24
CA ALA A 837 -9.77 -17.97 28.50
C ALA A 837 -10.81 -18.68 27.62
N SER A 838 -11.98 -19.00 28.22
CA SER A 838 -13.09 -19.65 27.52
C SER A 838 -13.63 -18.81 26.36
N TYR A 839 -13.71 -17.48 26.53
CA TYR A 839 -14.11 -16.57 25.45
C TYR A 839 -13.11 -16.62 24.28
N MET A 840 -11.80 -16.52 24.59
CA MET A 840 -10.77 -16.54 23.54
C MET A 840 -10.80 -17.85 22.73
N GLU A 841 -10.95 -18.99 23.39
CA GLU A 841 -11.06 -20.28 22.71
C GLU A 841 -12.32 -20.37 21.85
N ARG A 842 -13.47 -19.88 22.41
CA ARG A 842 -14.77 -19.92 21.70
C ARG A 842 -14.74 -19.03 20.46
N VAL A 843 -14.28 -17.76 20.57
CA VAL A 843 -14.27 -16.83 19.43
C VAL A 843 -13.35 -17.31 18.31
N VAL A 844 -12.23 -17.92 18.63
CA VAL A 844 -11.33 -18.52 17.63
C VAL A 844 -11.97 -19.75 16.96
N ALA A 845 -12.66 -20.60 17.74
CA ALA A 845 -13.35 -21.75 17.19
C ALA A 845 -14.52 -21.34 16.26
N GLU A 846 -15.30 -20.32 16.65
CA GLU A 846 -16.36 -19.74 15.84
C GLU A 846 -15.81 -19.09 14.55
N ALA A 847 -14.70 -18.35 14.68
CA ALA A 847 -14.03 -17.75 13.53
C ALA A 847 -13.56 -18.81 12.52
N LYS A 848 -13.04 -19.95 13.01
CA LYS A 848 -12.63 -21.09 12.14
C LYS A 848 -13.79 -21.71 11.36
N GLN A 849 -15.00 -21.66 11.92
CA GLN A 849 -16.20 -22.19 11.25
C GLN A 849 -16.80 -21.15 10.27
N ARG A 850 -16.88 -19.88 10.67
CA ARG A 850 -17.58 -18.83 9.91
C ARG A 850 -16.69 -18.07 8.93
N GLY A 851 -15.38 -18.09 9.10
CA GLY A 851 -14.43 -17.27 8.35
C GLY A 851 -14.38 -15.79 8.77
N TYR A 852 -15.18 -15.38 9.76
CA TYR A 852 -15.24 -14.00 10.26
C TYR A 852 -15.63 -13.94 11.74
N VAL A 853 -15.43 -12.77 12.34
CA VAL A 853 -15.95 -12.41 13.69
C VAL A 853 -16.82 -11.16 13.60
N THR A 854 -17.66 -10.91 14.61
CA THR A 854 -18.55 -9.76 14.67
C THR A 854 -18.35 -8.91 15.94
N THR A 855 -18.71 -7.63 15.83
CA THR A 855 -18.82 -6.70 16.95
C THR A 855 -20.19 -6.78 17.63
N LEU A 856 -20.44 -5.96 18.67
CA LEU A 856 -21.75 -5.79 19.32
C LEU A 856 -22.87 -5.34 18.35
N LEU A 857 -22.51 -4.62 17.30
CA LEU A 857 -23.43 -4.12 16.27
C LEU A 857 -23.36 -4.94 14.96
N GLU A 858 -22.90 -6.19 15.05
CA GLU A 858 -22.80 -7.14 13.92
C GLU A 858 -21.86 -6.70 12.79
N ARG A 859 -20.98 -5.71 13.00
CA ARG A 859 -19.92 -5.37 12.06
C ARG A 859 -19.03 -6.59 11.86
N ARG A 860 -18.80 -6.97 10.60
CA ARG A 860 -18.03 -8.17 10.26
C ARG A 860 -16.55 -7.85 10.03
N ARG A 861 -15.71 -8.73 10.54
CA ARG A 861 -14.28 -8.75 10.25
C ARG A 861 -13.92 -10.11 9.64
N SER A 862 -13.66 -10.16 8.33
CA SER A 862 -13.24 -11.37 7.62
C SER A 862 -11.85 -11.81 8.06
N LEU A 863 -11.65 -13.13 8.16
CA LEU A 863 -10.42 -13.77 8.63
C LEU A 863 -10.04 -14.92 7.68
N PRO A 864 -9.69 -14.65 6.41
CA PRO A 864 -9.44 -15.69 5.41
C PRO A 864 -8.31 -16.64 5.80
N ASP A 865 -7.38 -16.17 6.62
CA ASP A 865 -6.20 -16.92 7.06
C ASP A 865 -6.41 -17.71 8.35
N ILE A 866 -7.62 -17.74 8.92
CA ILE A 866 -7.89 -18.36 10.24
C ILE A 866 -7.65 -19.88 10.24
N ASN A 867 -7.80 -20.54 9.09
CA ASN A 867 -7.56 -21.95 8.88
C ASN A 867 -6.23 -22.25 8.16
N SER A 868 -5.33 -21.23 8.04
CA SER A 868 -4.05 -21.39 7.34
C SER A 868 -3.21 -22.52 7.94
N ALA A 869 -2.60 -23.35 7.10
CA ALA A 869 -1.65 -24.38 7.52
C ALA A 869 -0.39 -23.77 8.14
N ASN A 870 -0.03 -22.51 7.75
CA ASN A 870 1.11 -21.79 8.32
C ASN A 870 0.77 -21.28 9.72
N ALA A 871 1.45 -21.84 10.74
CA ALA A 871 1.22 -21.49 12.16
C ALA A 871 1.42 -20.00 12.48
N VAL A 872 2.31 -19.28 11.76
CA VAL A 872 2.56 -17.84 11.99
C VAL A 872 1.40 -17.02 11.43
N VAL A 873 0.95 -17.33 10.23
CA VAL A 873 -0.19 -16.68 9.55
C VAL A 873 -1.48 -16.97 10.33
N ARG A 874 -1.72 -18.23 10.64
CA ARG A 874 -2.88 -18.63 11.47
C ARG A 874 -2.86 -17.97 12.83
N GLY A 875 -1.72 -17.93 13.54
CA GLY A 875 -1.61 -17.27 14.83
C GLY A 875 -1.84 -15.75 14.76
N TYR A 876 -1.55 -15.11 13.63
CA TYR A 876 -1.92 -13.71 13.40
C TYR A 876 -3.44 -13.56 13.23
N ALA A 877 -4.08 -14.43 12.44
CA ALA A 877 -5.53 -14.45 12.26
C ALA A 877 -6.28 -14.76 13.57
N GLU A 878 -5.77 -15.71 14.39
CA GLU A 878 -6.34 -16.04 15.71
C GLU A 878 -6.27 -14.83 16.67
N ARG A 879 -5.19 -14.06 16.68
CA ARG A 879 -5.11 -12.81 17.44
C ARG A 879 -6.12 -11.78 16.94
N ASN A 880 -6.27 -11.64 15.62
CA ASN A 880 -7.28 -10.74 15.05
C ASN A 880 -8.71 -11.20 15.41
N ALA A 881 -8.97 -12.50 15.46
CA ALA A 881 -10.26 -13.04 15.91
C ALA A 881 -10.62 -12.61 17.34
N ILE A 882 -9.63 -12.53 18.24
CA ILE A 882 -9.82 -12.10 19.61
C ILE A 882 -9.99 -10.58 19.70
N ASN A 883 -9.17 -9.82 18.96
CA ASN A 883 -9.10 -8.36 19.08
C ASN A 883 -10.22 -7.63 18.34
N ALA A 884 -10.60 -8.11 17.14
CA ALA A 884 -11.52 -7.37 16.28
C ALA A 884 -12.91 -7.15 16.92
N PRO A 885 -13.53 -8.11 17.63
CA PRO A 885 -14.76 -7.85 18.35
C PRO A 885 -14.65 -6.76 19.40
N LEU A 886 -13.53 -6.69 20.12
CA LEU A 886 -13.31 -5.70 21.18
C LEU A 886 -13.08 -4.31 20.62
N GLN A 887 -12.09 -4.17 19.73
CA GLN A 887 -11.75 -2.89 19.11
C GLN A 887 -12.88 -2.34 18.24
N GLY A 888 -13.53 -3.23 17.48
CA GLY A 888 -14.64 -2.85 16.63
C GLY A 888 -15.87 -2.45 17.45
N SER A 889 -16.17 -3.14 18.56
CA SER A 889 -17.27 -2.74 19.45
C SER A 889 -16.99 -1.41 20.14
N ALA A 890 -15.74 -1.14 20.57
CA ALA A 890 -15.35 0.17 21.09
C ALA A 890 -15.58 1.28 20.05
N ALA A 891 -15.18 1.02 18.80
CA ALA A 891 -15.44 1.95 17.70
C ALA A 891 -16.93 2.15 17.42
N ASP A 892 -17.72 1.11 17.46
CA ASP A 892 -19.17 1.18 17.28
C ASP A 892 -19.84 1.99 18.39
N LEU A 893 -19.43 1.81 19.66
CA LEU A 893 -19.97 2.56 20.80
C LEU A 893 -19.65 4.04 20.71
N ILE A 894 -18.43 4.43 20.37
CA ILE A 894 -18.07 5.84 20.22
C ILE A 894 -18.82 6.50 19.03
N LYS A 895 -19.01 5.78 17.93
CA LYS A 895 -19.81 6.24 16.79
C LYS A 895 -21.26 6.51 17.19
N LEU A 896 -21.87 5.61 17.92
CA LEU A 896 -23.22 5.80 18.46
C LEU A 896 -23.29 7.00 19.41
N ALA A 897 -22.27 7.18 20.27
CA ALA A 897 -22.19 8.34 21.16
C ALA A 897 -22.12 9.65 20.38
N MET A 898 -21.27 9.70 19.34
CA MET A 898 -21.15 10.86 18.44
C MET A 898 -22.49 11.23 17.79
N ILE A 899 -23.19 10.25 17.24
CA ILE A 899 -24.49 10.46 16.60
C ILE A 899 -25.53 11.00 17.60
N ARG A 900 -25.61 10.38 18.78
CA ARG A 900 -26.57 10.80 19.80
C ARG A 900 -26.26 12.18 20.38
N LEU A 901 -24.97 12.50 20.57
CA LEU A 901 -24.52 13.79 21.06
C LEU A 901 -24.81 14.90 20.04
N ASP A 902 -24.49 14.69 18.78
CA ASP A 902 -24.78 15.67 17.72
C ASP A 902 -26.30 15.95 17.62
N ALA A 903 -27.12 14.89 17.65
CA ALA A 903 -28.58 15.02 17.65
C ALA A 903 -29.09 15.80 18.87
N ALA A 904 -28.60 15.46 20.08
CA ALA A 904 -29.03 16.12 21.30
C ALA A 904 -28.58 17.59 21.39
N ILE A 905 -27.38 17.92 20.89
CA ILE A 905 -26.87 19.30 20.79
C ILE A 905 -27.80 20.13 19.89
N ARG A 906 -28.16 19.57 18.72
CA ARG A 906 -29.08 20.24 17.78
C ARG A 906 -30.49 20.38 18.33
N GLU A 907 -31.04 19.33 18.93
CA GLU A 907 -32.40 19.32 19.52
C GLU A 907 -32.55 20.36 20.64
N ARG A 908 -31.49 20.52 21.47
CA ARG A 908 -31.49 21.50 22.54
C ARG A 908 -31.12 22.93 22.09
N GLY A 909 -30.74 23.12 20.81
CA GLY A 909 -30.32 24.38 20.27
C GLY A 909 -29.02 24.93 20.84
N LEU A 910 -28.13 24.05 21.34
CA LEU A 910 -26.84 24.43 21.90
C LEU A 910 -25.87 24.89 20.81
N LYS A 911 -25.02 25.85 21.17
CA LYS A 911 -23.96 26.37 20.30
C LYS A 911 -22.68 25.53 20.34
N SER A 912 -22.56 24.67 21.34
CA SER A 912 -21.45 23.73 21.48
C SER A 912 -21.29 22.87 20.24
N ARG A 913 -20.04 22.54 19.87
CA ARG A 913 -19.74 21.76 18.66
C ARG A 913 -18.73 20.68 18.99
N MET A 914 -18.94 19.47 18.47
CA MET A 914 -17.94 18.42 18.43
C MET A 914 -16.87 18.77 17.38
N ILE A 915 -15.60 18.74 17.75
CA ILE A 915 -14.50 19.21 16.90
C ILE A 915 -13.46 18.13 16.59
N LEU A 916 -13.19 17.19 17.51
CA LEU A 916 -12.22 16.12 17.31
C LEU A 916 -12.74 14.79 17.87
N GLN A 917 -12.32 13.71 17.23
CA GLN A 917 -12.41 12.34 17.73
C GLN A 917 -11.02 11.71 17.68
N VAL A 918 -10.49 11.24 18.82
CA VAL A 918 -9.15 10.68 18.95
C VAL A 918 -9.21 9.39 19.77
N HIS A 919 -9.08 8.24 19.11
CA HIS A 919 -9.22 6.90 19.71
C HIS A 919 -10.57 6.72 20.43
N ASP A 920 -10.59 6.75 21.77
CA ASP A 920 -11.79 6.58 22.59
C ASP A 920 -12.24 7.92 23.21
N GLU A 921 -11.71 9.05 22.73
CA GLU A 921 -11.89 10.43 23.21
C GLU A 921 -12.72 11.27 22.21
N LEU A 922 -13.68 12.04 22.73
CA LEU A 922 -14.43 13.08 22.03
C LEU A 922 -14.09 14.47 22.56
N ASN A 923 -13.88 15.42 21.68
CA ASN A 923 -13.52 16.79 22.05
C ASN A 923 -14.54 17.80 21.48
N PHE A 924 -14.85 18.80 22.30
CA PHE A 924 -15.86 19.79 22.00
C PHE A 924 -15.34 21.21 22.23
N ASN A 925 -15.82 22.13 21.37
CA ASN A 925 -15.74 23.55 21.57
C ASN A 925 -17.04 24.01 22.26
N VAL A 926 -16.97 24.46 23.53
CA VAL A 926 -18.12 24.68 24.39
C VAL A 926 -18.15 26.12 24.92
N PRO A 927 -19.17 26.93 24.57
CA PRO A 927 -19.39 28.24 25.21
C PRO A 927 -19.45 28.10 26.74
N MET A 928 -18.87 29.07 27.47
CA MET A 928 -18.77 28.99 28.93
C MET A 928 -20.13 28.88 29.63
N ASP A 929 -21.17 29.46 29.03
CA ASP A 929 -22.55 29.40 29.56
C ASP A 929 -23.21 28.03 29.36
N GLU A 930 -22.71 27.21 28.44
CA GLU A 930 -23.22 25.85 28.17
C GLU A 930 -22.41 24.74 28.88
N LEU A 931 -21.29 25.08 29.54
CA LEU A 931 -20.33 24.07 30.04
C LEU A 931 -20.95 23.04 30.98
N ALA A 932 -21.78 23.48 31.94
CA ALA A 932 -22.41 22.58 32.90
C ALA A 932 -23.40 21.63 32.20
N GLU A 933 -24.22 22.14 31.30
CA GLU A 933 -25.20 21.35 30.55
C GLU A 933 -24.49 20.35 29.60
N MET A 934 -23.44 20.81 28.90
CA MET A 934 -22.65 19.94 28.01
C MET A 934 -21.94 18.83 28.77
N THR A 935 -21.36 19.12 29.94
CA THR A 935 -20.71 18.10 30.76
C THR A 935 -21.68 16.99 31.17
N ASP A 936 -22.88 17.34 31.63
CA ASP A 936 -23.93 16.38 31.99
C ASP A 936 -24.44 15.61 30.76
N LEU A 937 -24.68 16.31 29.65
CA LEU A 937 -25.14 15.71 28.42
C LEU A 937 -24.12 14.67 27.88
N VAL A 938 -22.85 15.05 27.81
CA VAL A 938 -21.76 14.18 27.31
C VAL A 938 -21.61 12.96 28.20
N ARG A 939 -21.54 13.13 29.54
CA ARG A 939 -21.45 12.03 30.49
C ARG A 939 -22.61 11.07 30.35
N THR A 940 -23.82 11.56 30.46
CA THR A 940 -25.02 10.72 30.42
C THR A 940 -25.13 9.95 29.10
N THR A 941 -24.86 10.62 27.97
CA THR A 941 -25.00 10.01 26.65
C THR A 941 -23.94 8.95 26.41
N MET A 942 -22.67 9.23 26.72
CA MET A 942 -21.58 8.28 26.53
C MET A 942 -21.70 7.07 27.48
N GLU A 943 -22.02 7.28 28.76
CA GLU A 943 -22.14 6.19 29.74
C GLU A 943 -23.36 5.30 29.46
N SER A 944 -24.45 5.84 28.89
CA SER A 944 -25.68 5.09 28.56
C SER A 944 -25.79 4.66 27.09
N VAL A 945 -24.74 4.78 26.32
CA VAL A 945 -24.78 4.53 24.87
C VAL A 945 -25.23 3.11 24.50
N PHE A 946 -24.94 2.13 25.33
CA PHE A 946 -25.34 0.73 25.18
C PHE A 946 -25.76 0.13 26.53
N PRO A 947 -27.02 0.25 26.89
CA PRO A 947 -27.53 -0.13 28.24
C PRO A 947 -27.45 -1.63 28.53
N ASP A 948 -27.34 -2.48 27.54
CA ASP A 948 -27.29 -3.95 27.66
C ASP A 948 -25.90 -4.49 28.04
N LEU A 949 -24.89 -3.62 28.27
CA LEU A 949 -23.59 -4.04 28.77
C LEU A 949 -23.69 -4.58 30.21
N ARG A 950 -22.98 -5.68 30.47
CA ARG A 950 -22.92 -6.31 31.81
C ARG A 950 -22.15 -5.47 32.84
N VAL A 951 -21.38 -4.51 32.38
CA VAL A 951 -20.57 -3.60 33.18
C VAL A 951 -20.90 -2.16 32.81
N PRO A 952 -20.86 -1.21 33.75
CA PRO A 952 -21.06 0.20 33.45
C PRO A 952 -19.94 0.72 32.53
N LEU A 953 -20.29 1.63 31.62
CA LEU A 953 -19.31 2.48 30.98
C LEU A 953 -19.03 3.69 31.87
N GLU A 954 -17.80 4.14 31.92
CA GLU A 954 -17.38 5.33 32.64
C GLU A 954 -16.59 6.25 31.72
N VAL A 955 -16.84 7.55 31.87
CA VAL A 955 -16.22 8.60 31.09
C VAL A 955 -15.48 9.59 31.98
N SER A 956 -14.19 9.78 31.70
CA SER A 956 -13.40 10.86 32.26
C SER A 956 -13.66 12.13 31.48
N ILE A 957 -14.08 13.21 32.15
CA ILE A 957 -14.36 14.48 31.50
C ILE A 957 -13.50 15.56 32.14
N GLY A 958 -12.78 16.30 31.30
CA GLY A 958 -12.02 17.48 31.71
C GLY A 958 -12.34 18.68 30.80
N HIS A 959 -12.00 19.87 31.25
CA HIS A 959 -12.13 21.09 30.44
C HIS A 959 -10.97 22.04 30.72
N GLY A 960 -10.63 22.87 29.77
CA GLY A 960 -9.49 23.79 29.89
C GLY A 960 -9.42 24.82 28.77
N THR A 961 -8.38 25.65 28.82
CA THR A 961 -8.11 26.66 27.79
C THR A 961 -7.49 26.09 26.53
N ASN A 962 -7.13 24.82 26.53
CA ASN A 962 -6.58 24.08 25.41
C ASN A 962 -6.79 22.57 25.61
N TRP A 963 -6.45 21.79 24.58
CA TRP A 963 -6.61 20.34 24.63
C TRP A 963 -5.77 19.65 25.70
N LEU A 964 -4.52 20.15 25.95
CA LEU A 964 -3.66 19.57 26.97
C LEU A 964 -4.23 19.70 28.38
N GLU A 965 -4.84 20.83 28.70
CA GLU A 965 -5.47 21.08 30.02
C GLU A 965 -6.79 20.32 30.19
N ALA A 966 -7.50 20.10 29.11
CA ALA A 966 -8.78 19.40 29.12
C ALA A 966 -8.64 17.87 29.21
N HIS A 967 -7.46 17.27 28.88
CA HIS A 967 -7.25 15.81 28.81
C HIS A 967 -6.70 15.19 30.12
#